data_376396b67d719b5690eca5630e80f5bc
#
_entry.id   376396b67d719b5690eca5630e80f5bc
#
_cell.length_a   1.000
_cell.length_b   1.000
_cell.length_c   1.000
_cell.angle_alpha   90.00
_cell.angle_beta   90.00
_cell.angle_gamma   90.00
#
_symmetry.space_group_name_H-M   'P 1'
#
loop_
_entity.id
_entity.type
_entity.pdbx_description
1 polymer ?
#
loop_
_entity_poly.entity_id
_entity_poly.type
_entity_poly.pdbx_seq_one_letter_code
_entity_poly.pdbx_strand_id
1 'polypeptide(L)'
;MDLILCHTTADFDALGAAVGLTRLLPGSLIVLTGGSHPPVRDFLALYRDEYPLIERRSVNPEKIRSISVVDTQQRERLGKAAEWLDLPHLQEIIVYDHHIRQESDISATRSHISQVGATTTLMVEQLQQEQISLTPAEATVMALGIHVDTGSLTFDSSTPRDALALAWLMQQGASLSVISEYLDPGLSVQLQQLLTQAIDKLQSICIRGYAIAWVILKTDKFVPGLSSVASQLMTLTEIDALLLANEYPGENESRLTVIGRSQIKSVNLHELFAPLGGGGHSQATSVNLRGVDPQVILNQLVDSIKATIPHPPTARDLMSSPVRTIRPETTIEQAQRILLRYGHSGLSVVNAKAQLVGIISRRDLDIALHHGFSHAPVKGYMTTNLKTITPDTTLPEIEALMVTYDIGRLPVLQDDQLLGIVTRTDVLRELHQGGERGGGERERGRGGENNFKLCELQNKLAPQLWQVLNIASKEAEKRGWHLYLVGGAVRDLLLAEESAGALMIKDIDMVVDGFHNSADVGAGVELAHTLQQVYSNARLEIHGAFQTAALLWHNDPELDSLWVDIATARTEFYPYPAANPVVEASSIRQDLYRRGFTINAIALRLTSPRAGELLDFFGGLLDLQAKQIRVLHVNSFIEDPTRIYRGVRFAVRFGFQIEPQTEAYIRYAINSGIYDRTAQQNSKTPALQTRLKTELKHILEAPYWKAALQLLDNLGALQCIHPTLKLDEELLRQLRLLERCLKRFDTQQSLIQWQMRLEAIIAHLAPEYRGKV
;
A
#
# COMPACT_ATOMS: atom_id res chain seq x y z
N MET A 1 8.93 48.32 20.67
CA MET A 1 7.87 47.30 20.89
C MET A 1 8.14 46.07 20.02
N ASP A 2 7.81 44.95 20.51
CA ASP A 2 7.95 43.69 19.77
C ASP A 2 6.56 43.27 19.28
N LEU A 3 6.43 42.97 17.99
CA LEU A 3 5.14 42.67 17.37
C LEU A 3 5.08 41.22 16.88
N ILE A 4 3.90 40.64 17.03
CA ILE A 4 3.57 39.33 16.45
C ILE A 4 2.49 39.58 15.38
N LEU A 5 2.80 39.27 14.13
CA LEU A 5 1.91 39.52 12.99
C LEU A 5 1.22 38.21 12.59
N CYS A 6 -0.11 38.22 12.63
CA CYS A 6 -0.94 37.19 12.00
C CYS A 6 -1.26 37.59 10.56
N HIS A 7 -1.58 36.64 9.70
CA HIS A 7 -2.00 36.91 8.31
C HIS A 7 -3.36 37.64 8.21
N THR A 8 -3.69 38.20 7.04
CA THR A 8 -4.87 39.10 6.82
C THR A 8 -6.23 38.44 7.09
N THR A 9 -6.32 37.11 7.08
CA THR A 9 -7.54 36.34 7.40
C THR A 9 -7.26 35.41 8.56
N ALA A 10 -6.67 35.92 9.66
CA ALA A 10 -6.21 35.12 10.77
C ALA A 10 -7.26 34.09 11.22
N ASP A 11 -6.87 32.84 11.26
CA ASP A 11 -7.63 31.72 11.78
C ASP A 11 -7.23 31.36 13.23
N PHE A 12 -7.69 30.27 13.75
CA PHE A 12 -7.36 29.88 15.12
C PHE A 12 -5.92 29.42 15.28
N ASP A 13 -5.26 28.90 14.22
CA ASP A 13 -3.86 28.51 14.33
C ASP A 13 -2.95 29.73 14.39
N ALA A 14 -3.16 30.70 13.51
CA ALA A 14 -2.44 32.00 13.57
C ALA A 14 -2.66 32.69 14.91
N LEU A 15 -3.89 32.71 15.46
CA LEU A 15 -4.18 33.33 16.75
C LEU A 15 -3.56 32.57 17.90
N GLY A 16 -3.70 31.21 17.92
CA GLY A 16 -3.15 30.34 18.95
C GLY A 16 -1.63 30.43 19.01
N ALA A 17 -0.97 30.36 17.84
CA ALA A 17 0.48 30.54 17.73
C ALA A 17 0.92 31.91 18.24
N ALA A 18 0.21 32.99 17.87
CA ALA A 18 0.52 34.31 18.34
C ALA A 18 0.39 34.44 19.87
N VAL A 19 -0.69 33.90 20.46
CA VAL A 19 -0.89 33.85 21.92
C VAL A 19 0.23 33.08 22.62
N GLY A 20 0.56 31.89 22.15
CA GLY A 20 1.68 31.11 22.69
C GLY A 20 3.01 31.89 22.62
N LEU A 21 3.25 32.62 21.54
CA LEU A 21 4.47 33.36 21.36
C LEU A 21 4.55 34.57 22.30
N THR A 22 3.43 35.18 22.73
CA THR A 22 3.45 36.25 23.75
C THR A 22 3.97 35.82 25.10
N ARG A 23 3.84 34.51 25.41
CA ARG A 23 4.36 33.92 26.65
C ARG A 23 5.87 33.62 26.55
N LEU A 24 6.36 33.33 25.35
CA LEU A 24 7.78 33.15 25.04
C LEU A 24 8.51 34.51 24.92
N LEU A 25 7.80 35.56 24.46
CA LEU A 25 8.32 36.91 24.27
C LEU A 25 7.50 37.89 25.13
N PRO A 26 7.76 37.99 26.44
CA PRO A 26 6.99 38.84 27.34
C PRO A 26 7.01 40.33 26.94
N GLY A 27 5.82 40.95 26.86
CA GLY A 27 5.65 42.35 26.45
C GLY A 27 5.47 42.53 24.93
N SER A 28 5.45 41.49 24.14
CA SER A 28 5.07 41.54 22.72
C SER A 28 3.56 41.72 22.55
N LEU A 29 3.17 42.32 21.41
CA LEU A 29 1.77 42.63 21.10
C LEU A 29 1.37 41.95 19.81
N ILE A 30 0.16 41.39 19.78
CA ILE A 30 -0.41 40.70 18.62
C ILE A 30 -1.11 41.69 17.70
N VAL A 31 -0.83 41.64 16.41
CA VAL A 31 -1.48 42.42 15.37
C VAL A 31 -2.19 41.52 14.38
N LEU A 32 -3.52 41.62 14.29
CA LEU A 32 -4.31 41.05 13.21
C LEU A 32 -4.24 41.96 12.01
N THR A 33 -3.42 41.63 11.02
CA THR A 33 -2.98 42.58 9.96
C THR A 33 -4.08 43.04 9.01
N GLY A 34 -5.09 42.21 8.76
CA GLY A 34 -6.22 42.53 7.87
C GLY A 34 -7.60 42.21 8.45
N GLY A 35 -7.65 41.46 9.53
CA GLY A 35 -8.88 40.99 10.16
C GLY A 35 -8.73 39.57 10.66
N SER A 36 -9.83 38.84 10.77
CA SER A 36 -9.86 37.45 11.20
C SER A 36 -10.98 36.66 10.51
N HIS A 37 -10.82 35.36 10.44
CA HIS A 37 -11.86 34.44 10.00
C HIS A 37 -13.12 34.60 10.87
N PRO A 38 -14.34 34.40 10.33
CA PRO A 38 -15.57 34.61 11.10
C PRO A 38 -15.63 33.93 12.48
N PRO A 39 -15.30 32.64 12.64
CA PRO A 39 -15.25 32.02 13.98
C PRO A 39 -14.27 32.68 14.95
N VAL A 40 -13.09 33.13 14.47
CA VAL A 40 -12.10 33.84 15.30
C VAL A 40 -12.64 35.21 15.72
N ARG A 41 -13.32 35.92 14.81
CA ARG A 41 -13.96 37.19 15.14
C ARG A 41 -15.03 37.02 16.21
N ASP A 42 -15.86 36.00 16.07
CA ASP A 42 -16.95 35.73 17.02
C ASP A 42 -16.37 35.28 18.39
N PHE A 43 -15.28 34.52 18.40
CA PHE A 43 -14.52 34.18 19.60
C PHE A 43 -13.92 35.42 20.26
N LEU A 44 -13.26 36.27 19.48
CA LEU A 44 -12.66 37.54 20.01
C LEU A 44 -13.70 38.58 20.44
N ALA A 45 -14.95 38.47 20.00
CA ALA A 45 -16.02 39.33 20.54
C ALA A 45 -16.28 39.06 22.04
N LEU A 46 -15.97 37.85 22.53
CA LEU A 46 -16.15 37.46 23.94
C LEU A 46 -14.83 37.45 24.73
N TYR A 47 -13.70 37.10 24.09
CA TYR A 47 -12.43 36.80 24.78
C TYR A 47 -11.29 37.77 24.44
N ARG A 48 -11.55 38.88 23.74
CA ARG A 48 -10.51 39.82 23.27
C ARG A 48 -9.60 40.32 24.39
N ASP A 49 -10.18 40.61 25.55
CA ASP A 49 -9.47 41.27 26.69
C ASP A 49 -8.50 40.28 27.40
N GLU A 50 -8.57 39.00 27.08
CA GLU A 50 -7.67 37.96 27.61
C GLU A 50 -6.29 37.96 26.90
N TYR A 51 -6.15 38.69 25.75
CA TYR A 51 -4.97 38.63 24.91
C TYR A 51 -4.39 40.01 24.64
N PRO A 52 -3.06 40.20 24.53
CA PRO A 52 -2.42 41.46 24.28
C PRO A 52 -2.53 41.91 22.81
N LEU A 53 -3.75 42.12 22.33
CA LEU A 53 -4.07 42.54 20.97
C LEU A 53 -3.97 44.08 20.82
N ILE A 54 -3.27 44.53 19.76
CA ILE A 54 -3.23 45.93 19.36
C ILE A 54 -3.75 46.09 17.92
N GLU A 55 -4.50 47.17 17.69
CA GLU A 55 -4.95 47.48 16.34
C GLU A 55 -3.79 47.99 15.48
N ARG A 56 -3.70 47.51 14.24
CA ARG A 56 -2.65 47.94 13.28
C ARG A 56 -2.52 49.47 13.18
N ARG A 57 -3.66 50.20 13.25
CA ARG A 57 -3.68 51.66 13.16
C ARG A 57 -3.08 52.35 14.39
N SER A 58 -3.02 51.69 15.52
CA SER A 58 -2.47 52.19 16.77
C SER A 58 -0.97 51.94 16.93
N VAL A 59 -0.37 51.17 16.01
CA VAL A 59 1.07 50.86 16.00
C VAL A 59 1.83 52.06 15.42
N ASN A 60 2.82 52.57 16.16
CA ASN A 60 3.79 53.52 15.62
C ASN A 60 4.99 52.78 15.02
N PRO A 61 5.19 52.81 13.68
CA PRO A 61 6.25 52.09 13.02
C PRO A 61 7.66 52.40 13.53
N GLU A 62 7.93 53.62 13.93
CA GLU A 62 9.24 54.03 14.46
C GLU A 62 9.63 53.38 15.80
N LYS A 63 8.63 52.85 16.52
CA LYS A 63 8.85 52.16 17.80
C LYS A 63 8.94 50.64 17.68
N ILE A 64 8.80 50.08 16.50
CA ILE A 64 8.91 48.64 16.28
C ILE A 64 10.38 48.28 16.43
N ARG A 65 10.69 47.29 17.28
CA ARG A 65 12.03 46.77 17.51
C ARG A 65 12.24 45.42 16.81
N SER A 66 11.30 44.53 16.98
CA SER A 66 11.34 43.20 16.35
C SER A 66 9.95 42.79 15.85
N ILE A 67 9.92 41.93 14.85
CA ILE A 67 8.70 41.39 14.26
C ILE A 67 8.80 39.86 14.24
N SER A 68 7.80 39.19 14.79
CA SER A 68 7.58 37.78 14.63
C SER A 68 6.37 37.54 13.73
N VAL A 69 6.49 36.74 12.70
CA VAL A 69 5.40 36.36 11.80
C VAL A 69 5.00 34.96 12.11
N VAL A 70 3.72 34.68 12.26
CA VAL A 70 3.18 33.36 12.56
C VAL A 70 2.27 32.87 11.43
N ASP A 71 2.36 31.58 11.12
CA ASP A 71 1.48 30.84 10.21
C ASP A 71 1.44 31.35 8.78
N THR A 72 2.53 31.99 8.36
CA THR A 72 2.74 32.35 6.95
C THR A 72 4.19 32.68 6.66
N GLN A 73 4.63 32.38 5.44
CA GLN A 73 5.94 32.77 4.90
C GLN A 73 5.82 33.81 3.77
N GLN A 74 4.60 34.31 3.49
CA GLN A 74 4.32 35.17 2.34
C GLN A 74 3.97 36.59 2.78
N ARG A 75 4.68 37.57 2.24
CA ARG A 75 4.47 39.03 2.51
C ARG A 75 3.06 39.47 2.12
N GLU A 76 2.54 38.98 1.00
CA GLU A 76 1.19 39.33 0.52
C GLU A 76 0.12 39.04 1.56
N ARG A 77 0.25 37.93 2.30
CA ARG A 77 -0.67 37.56 3.38
C ARG A 77 -0.63 38.47 4.59
N LEU A 78 0.37 39.35 4.73
CA LEU A 78 0.46 40.36 5.80
C LEU A 78 -0.22 41.68 5.42
N GLY A 79 -0.68 41.81 4.17
CA GLY A 79 -1.32 43.02 3.68
C GLY A 79 -0.47 44.28 3.92
N LYS A 80 -1.08 45.36 4.42
CA LYS A 80 -0.35 46.62 4.66
C LYS A 80 0.73 46.56 5.75
N ALA A 81 0.71 45.54 6.61
CA ALA A 81 1.75 45.39 7.63
C ALA A 81 3.05 44.81 7.04
N ALA A 82 3.03 44.29 5.81
CA ALA A 82 4.23 43.86 5.10
C ALA A 82 5.27 44.97 4.93
N GLU A 83 4.84 46.23 4.84
CA GLU A 83 5.72 47.40 4.77
C GLU A 83 6.60 47.55 6.02
N TRP A 84 6.17 47.03 7.16
CA TRP A 84 6.95 47.09 8.40
C TRP A 84 8.18 46.20 8.38
N LEU A 85 8.20 45.18 7.56
CA LEU A 85 9.34 44.25 7.41
C LEU A 85 10.57 44.95 6.78
N ASP A 86 10.37 46.08 6.10
CA ASP A 86 11.42 46.83 5.40
C ASP A 86 11.95 48.02 6.24
N LEU A 87 11.52 48.15 7.48
CA LEU A 87 11.96 49.25 8.36
C LEU A 87 13.45 49.10 8.70
N PRO A 88 14.28 50.15 8.47
CA PRO A 88 15.75 50.01 8.57
C PRO A 88 16.28 49.84 10.00
N HIS A 89 15.45 50.07 11.00
CA HIS A 89 15.82 50.02 12.42
C HIS A 89 15.37 48.68 13.09
N LEU A 90 14.76 47.77 12.34
CA LEU A 90 14.41 46.48 12.89
C LEU A 90 15.66 45.68 13.28
N GLN A 91 15.62 45.12 14.49
CA GLN A 91 16.71 44.31 15.03
C GLN A 91 16.58 42.86 14.58
N GLU A 92 15.35 42.35 14.47
CA GLU A 92 15.11 40.96 14.17
C GLU A 92 13.74 40.76 13.50
N ILE A 93 13.71 39.83 12.55
CA ILE A 93 12.49 39.27 11.93
C ILE A 93 12.53 37.78 12.09
N ILE A 94 11.53 37.19 12.77
CA ILE A 94 11.43 35.73 12.99
C ILE A 94 10.16 35.22 12.34
N VAL A 95 10.24 34.08 11.65
CA VAL A 95 9.09 33.37 11.05
C VAL A 95 8.87 32.05 11.74
N TYR A 96 7.64 31.80 12.17
CA TYR A 96 7.17 30.52 12.72
C TYR A 96 6.07 29.96 11.82
N ASP A 97 6.28 28.78 11.21
CA ASP A 97 5.32 28.22 10.27
C ASP A 97 5.43 26.70 10.19
N HIS A 98 4.35 26.05 9.80
CA HIS A 98 4.30 24.61 9.56
C HIS A 98 4.24 24.23 8.07
N HIS A 99 4.11 25.21 7.16
CA HIS A 99 4.05 25.02 5.71
C HIS A 99 5.43 24.81 5.08
N ILE A 100 5.91 23.56 4.99
CA ILE A 100 7.27 23.23 4.53
C ILE A 100 7.51 23.50 3.03
N ARG A 101 6.45 23.50 2.21
CA ARG A 101 6.55 23.56 0.74
C ARG A 101 6.41 24.94 0.15
N GLN A 102 6.30 25.97 0.95
CA GLN A 102 6.22 27.33 0.48
C GLN A 102 7.61 27.97 0.49
N GLU A 103 8.03 28.54 -0.66
CA GLU A 103 9.20 29.40 -0.67
C GLU A 103 8.86 30.70 0.06
N SER A 104 9.66 31.04 1.07
CA SER A 104 9.47 32.24 1.83
C SER A 104 9.94 33.47 1.03
N ASP A 105 9.09 34.49 0.90
CA ASP A 105 9.45 35.80 0.36
C ASP A 105 9.73 36.84 1.47
N ILE A 106 9.73 36.39 2.75
CA ILE A 106 10.08 37.17 3.92
C ILE A 106 11.56 37.00 4.22
N SER A 107 12.36 38.09 4.18
CA SER A 107 13.77 38.06 4.56
C SER A 107 13.91 37.98 6.09
N ALA A 108 13.69 36.78 6.64
CA ALA A 108 13.74 36.55 8.09
C ALA A 108 15.19 36.42 8.59
N THR A 109 15.45 36.97 9.78
CA THR A 109 16.72 36.78 10.51
C THR A 109 16.84 35.37 11.03
N ARG A 110 15.71 34.79 11.46
CA ARG A 110 15.54 33.37 11.89
C ARG A 110 14.20 32.83 11.42
N SER A 111 14.17 31.52 11.12
CA SER A 111 12.94 30.82 10.72
C SER A 111 12.82 29.51 11.50
N HIS A 112 11.65 29.30 12.08
CA HIS A 112 11.26 28.08 12.78
C HIS A 112 10.16 27.38 11.99
N ILE A 113 10.56 26.57 11.02
CA ILE A 113 9.65 25.82 10.13
C ILE A 113 9.81 24.34 10.43
N SER A 114 8.70 23.64 10.70
CA SER A 114 8.74 22.21 11.01
C SER A 114 7.46 21.51 10.57
N GLN A 115 7.58 20.24 10.22
CA GLN A 115 6.45 19.42 9.82
C GLN A 115 5.61 19.00 11.02
N VAL A 116 4.55 19.74 11.24
CA VAL A 116 3.50 19.50 12.24
C VAL A 116 2.15 19.88 11.63
N GLY A 117 1.06 19.49 12.29
CA GLY A 117 -0.28 19.80 11.82
C GLY A 117 -0.71 21.25 12.01
N ALA A 118 -0.07 21.99 12.92
CA ALA A 118 -0.38 23.39 13.22
C ALA A 118 0.86 24.15 13.71
N THR A 119 0.97 25.44 13.36
CA THR A 119 2.03 26.34 13.87
C THR A 119 1.97 26.45 15.40
N THR A 120 0.77 26.43 15.96
CA THR A 120 0.55 26.43 17.42
C THR A 120 1.26 25.28 18.11
N THR A 121 1.39 24.09 17.50
CA THR A 121 2.13 22.96 18.06
C THR A 121 3.59 23.32 18.35
N LEU A 122 4.23 24.09 17.47
CA LEU A 122 5.61 24.55 17.67
C LEU A 122 5.72 25.45 18.91
N MET A 123 4.73 26.30 19.12
CA MET A 123 4.69 27.17 20.32
C MET A 123 4.51 26.36 21.59
N VAL A 124 3.63 25.36 21.57
CA VAL A 124 3.43 24.47 22.74
C VAL A 124 4.73 23.75 23.10
N GLU A 125 5.46 23.22 22.13
CA GLU A 125 6.73 22.53 22.38
C GLU A 125 7.78 23.44 23.02
N GLN A 126 7.88 24.69 22.55
CA GLN A 126 8.80 25.68 23.15
C GLN A 126 8.37 26.06 24.57
N LEU A 127 7.08 26.27 24.82
CA LEU A 127 6.55 26.54 26.15
C LEU A 127 6.82 25.40 27.13
N GLN A 128 6.72 24.15 26.68
CA GLN A 128 7.07 22.97 27.47
C GLN A 128 8.56 22.91 27.81
N GLN A 129 9.42 23.20 26.82
CA GLN A 129 10.88 23.25 27.04
C GLN A 129 11.28 24.31 28.06
N GLU A 130 10.68 25.50 27.97
CA GLU A 130 10.93 26.63 28.88
C GLU A 130 10.13 26.53 30.19
N GLN A 131 9.32 25.47 30.38
CA GLN A 131 8.48 25.24 31.56
C GLN A 131 7.52 26.39 31.89
N ILE A 132 7.00 27.07 30.87
CA ILE A 132 6.07 28.20 31.00
C ILE A 132 4.64 27.67 31.10
N SER A 133 3.94 28.04 32.19
CA SER A 133 2.51 27.70 32.36
C SER A 133 1.61 28.68 31.62
N LEU A 134 0.43 28.23 31.21
CA LEU A 134 -0.60 28.99 30.52
C LEU A 134 -1.82 29.22 31.43
N THR A 135 -2.55 30.29 31.18
CA THR A 135 -3.91 30.43 31.69
C THR A 135 -4.89 29.51 30.93
N PRO A 136 -6.03 29.14 31.50
CA PRO A 136 -7.04 28.36 30.77
C PRO A 136 -7.52 29.01 29.47
N ALA A 137 -7.61 30.33 29.40
CA ALA A 137 -7.97 31.08 28.19
C ALA A 137 -6.91 30.94 27.09
N GLU A 138 -5.62 31.09 27.43
CA GLU A 138 -4.49 30.88 26.50
C GLU A 138 -4.45 29.43 26.01
N ALA A 139 -4.55 28.45 26.93
CA ALA A 139 -4.55 27.04 26.59
C ALA A 139 -5.73 26.68 25.68
N THR A 140 -6.90 27.29 25.88
CA THR A 140 -8.11 27.03 25.07
C THR A 140 -7.95 27.52 23.64
N VAL A 141 -7.48 28.75 23.41
CA VAL A 141 -7.29 29.29 22.05
C VAL A 141 -6.17 28.55 21.29
N MET A 142 -5.10 28.15 22.00
CA MET A 142 -4.04 27.36 21.42
C MET A 142 -4.55 25.96 21.03
N ALA A 143 -5.37 25.32 21.87
CA ALA A 143 -5.98 24.04 21.53
C ALA A 143 -6.94 24.19 20.32
N LEU A 144 -7.71 25.26 20.23
CA LEU A 144 -8.53 25.56 19.04
C LEU A 144 -7.68 25.65 17.77
N GLY A 145 -6.52 26.29 17.81
CA GLY A 145 -5.59 26.36 16.67
C GLY A 145 -5.21 24.96 16.17
N ILE A 146 -4.74 24.10 17.06
CA ILE A 146 -4.35 22.73 16.70
C ILE A 146 -5.56 21.92 16.18
N HIS A 147 -6.71 22.02 16.84
CA HIS A 147 -7.91 21.29 16.42
C HIS A 147 -8.38 21.71 15.02
N VAL A 148 -8.38 22.99 14.71
CA VAL A 148 -8.86 23.50 13.40
C VAL A 148 -7.95 23.02 12.28
N ASP A 149 -6.63 23.17 12.39
CA ASP A 149 -5.68 22.86 11.33
C ASP A 149 -5.42 21.35 11.17
N THR A 150 -5.67 20.58 12.21
CA THR A 150 -5.57 19.09 12.17
C THR A 150 -6.92 18.41 11.93
N GLY A 151 -8.02 19.17 11.83
CA GLY A 151 -9.37 18.57 11.80
C GLY A 151 -9.61 17.67 13.01
N SER A 152 -9.19 18.12 14.21
CA SER A 152 -9.20 17.30 15.43
C SER A 152 -8.43 16.00 15.28
N LEU A 153 -7.24 16.05 14.67
CA LEU A 153 -6.31 14.95 14.39
C LEU A 153 -6.80 13.96 13.31
N THR A 154 -7.77 14.34 12.50
CA THR A 154 -8.30 13.49 11.42
C THR A 154 -7.68 13.79 10.06
N PHE A 155 -6.95 14.90 9.89
CA PHE A 155 -6.28 15.23 8.64
C PHE A 155 -4.94 14.49 8.49
N ASP A 156 -4.56 14.16 7.26
CA ASP A 156 -3.29 13.46 6.94
C ASP A 156 -2.04 14.28 7.34
N SER A 157 -2.17 15.60 7.49
CA SER A 157 -1.11 16.50 7.97
C SER A 157 -0.86 16.37 9.47
N SER A 158 -1.75 15.76 10.24
CA SER A 158 -1.63 15.61 11.68
C SER A 158 -0.46 14.70 12.06
N THR A 159 0.24 15.07 13.12
CA THR A 159 1.39 14.34 13.63
C THR A 159 1.20 13.91 15.09
N PRO A 160 1.95 12.93 15.60
CA PRO A 160 1.95 12.61 17.03
C PRO A 160 2.32 13.80 17.93
N ARG A 161 3.07 14.80 17.39
CA ARG A 161 3.46 16.01 18.11
C ARG A 161 2.24 16.87 18.41
N ASP A 162 1.28 16.97 17.48
CA ASP A 162 0.02 17.71 17.66
C ASP A 162 -0.84 17.09 18.77
N ALA A 163 -0.92 15.76 18.81
CA ALA A 163 -1.64 15.04 19.87
C ALA A 163 -1.01 15.25 21.25
N LEU A 164 0.32 15.25 21.34
CA LEU A 164 1.03 15.53 22.60
C LEU A 164 0.86 16.98 23.04
N ALA A 165 0.86 17.91 22.10
CA ALA A 165 0.58 19.32 22.37
C ALA A 165 -0.84 19.53 22.91
N LEU A 166 -1.86 18.92 22.30
CA LEU A 166 -3.23 18.96 22.82
C LEU A 166 -3.36 18.37 24.22
N ALA A 167 -2.71 17.22 24.47
CA ALA A 167 -2.72 16.59 25.78
C ALA A 167 -2.14 17.52 26.88
N TRP A 168 -1.06 18.24 26.55
CA TRP A 168 -0.48 19.20 27.47
C TRP A 168 -1.37 20.44 27.67
N LEU A 169 -1.96 20.98 26.61
CA LEU A 169 -2.92 22.11 26.72
C LEU A 169 -4.13 21.77 27.58
N MET A 170 -4.62 20.51 27.52
CA MET A 170 -5.66 20.02 28.43
C MET A 170 -5.18 20.01 29.90
N GLN A 171 -3.91 19.65 30.14
CA GLN A 171 -3.33 19.73 31.50
C GLN A 171 -3.20 21.19 31.99
N GLN A 172 -3.01 22.15 31.08
CA GLN A 172 -3.01 23.59 31.39
C GLN A 172 -4.42 24.15 31.60
N GLY A 173 -5.48 23.33 31.44
CA GLY A 173 -6.86 23.71 31.72
C GLY A 173 -7.62 24.22 30.49
N ALA A 174 -7.25 23.84 29.28
CA ALA A 174 -8.03 24.16 28.08
C ALA A 174 -9.50 23.68 28.22
N SER A 175 -10.45 24.57 27.91
CA SER A 175 -11.88 24.32 28.06
C SER A 175 -12.43 23.54 26.86
N LEU A 176 -12.72 22.24 27.05
CA LEU A 176 -13.30 21.40 26.01
C LEU A 176 -14.69 21.87 25.57
N SER A 177 -15.47 22.50 26.43
CA SER A 177 -16.80 23.06 26.08
C SER A 177 -16.67 24.21 25.09
N VAL A 178 -15.72 25.12 25.34
CA VAL A 178 -15.44 26.24 24.42
C VAL A 178 -14.88 25.71 23.11
N ILE A 179 -13.95 24.76 23.18
CA ILE A 179 -13.38 24.12 21.96
C ILE A 179 -14.51 23.52 21.10
N SER A 180 -15.41 22.74 21.69
CA SER A 180 -16.52 22.11 20.96
C SER A 180 -17.46 23.15 20.33
N GLU A 181 -17.71 24.27 21.00
CA GLU A 181 -18.58 25.34 20.50
C GLU A 181 -18.02 26.01 19.22
N TYR A 182 -16.71 26.20 19.14
CA TYR A 182 -16.08 26.88 18.00
C TYR A 182 -15.58 25.92 16.92
N LEU A 183 -15.41 24.62 17.21
CA LEU A 183 -15.07 23.62 16.19
C LEU A 183 -16.25 23.28 15.29
N ASP A 184 -17.43 23.16 15.85
CA ASP A 184 -18.66 22.90 15.12
C ASP A 184 -19.78 23.86 15.58
N PRO A 185 -19.70 25.12 15.16
CA PRO A 185 -20.68 26.14 15.59
C PRO A 185 -22.08 25.88 15.00
N GLY A 186 -22.26 24.79 14.28
CA GLY A 186 -23.48 24.48 13.55
C GLY A 186 -23.77 25.48 12.43
N LEU A 187 -24.88 25.29 11.75
CA LEU A 187 -25.32 26.24 10.73
C LEU A 187 -26.15 27.37 11.37
N SER A 188 -25.90 28.62 10.97
CA SER A 188 -26.78 29.72 11.27
C SER A 188 -28.20 29.46 10.77
N VAL A 189 -29.21 30.11 11.34
CA VAL A 189 -30.62 29.93 10.94
C VAL A 189 -30.81 30.14 9.42
N GLN A 190 -30.11 31.12 8.84
CA GLN A 190 -30.12 31.36 7.38
C GLN A 190 -29.54 30.18 6.60
N LEU A 191 -28.40 29.62 7.04
CA LEU A 191 -27.78 28.47 6.38
C LEU A 191 -28.59 27.18 6.57
N GLN A 192 -29.28 27.00 7.72
CA GLN A 192 -30.21 25.89 7.93
C GLN A 192 -31.38 25.94 6.96
N GLN A 193 -31.96 27.13 6.73
CA GLN A 193 -33.02 27.34 5.72
C GLN A 193 -32.52 27.00 4.32
N LEU A 194 -31.30 27.43 3.97
CA LEU A 194 -30.71 27.11 2.67
C LEU A 194 -30.37 25.63 2.51
N LEU A 195 -29.96 24.96 3.58
CA LEU A 195 -29.77 23.50 3.58
C LEU A 195 -31.09 22.78 3.30
N THR A 196 -32.16 23.17 3.97
CA THR A 196 -33.52 22.61 3.72
C THR A 196 -33.94 22.80 2.26
N GLN A 197 -33.77 24.03 1.73
CA GLN A 197 -34.07 24.30 0.31
C GLN A 197 -33.17 23.50 -0.64
N ALA A 198 -31.91 23.29 -0.28
CA ALA A 198 -30.98 22.51 -1.08
C ALA A 198 -31.38 21.03 -1.12
N ILE A 199 -31.83 20.45 -0.01
CA ILE A 199 -32.33 19.07 0.05
C ILE A 199 -33.56 18.92 -0.87
N ASP A 200 -34.53 19.83 -0.77
CA ASP A 200 -35.76 19.79 -1.56
C ASP A 200 -35.52 19.91 -3.09
N LYS A 201 -34.47 20.64 -3.51
CA LYS A 201 -34.18 20.93 -4.91
C LYS A 201 -33.03 20.10 -5.47
N LEU A 202 -32.46 19.18 -4.68
CA LEU A 202 -31.33 18.39 -5.06
C LEU A 202 -31.64 17.51 -6.26
N GLN A 203 -30.82 17.61 -7.29
CA GLN A 203 -30.85 16.72 -8.45
C GLN A 203 -29.64 15.83 -8.40
N SER A 204 -29.78 14.56 -8.71
CA SER A 204 -28.67 13.62 -8.71
C SER A 204 -28.72 12.65 -9.87
N ILE A 205 -27.57 12.14 -10.26
CA ILE A 205 -27.40 11.10 -11.25
C ILE A 205 -26.33 10.13 -10.77
N CYS A 206 -26.59 8.84 -10.94
CA CYS A 206 -25.58 7.82 -10.68
C CYS A 206 -24.77 7.55 -11.96
N ILE A 207 -23.47 7.75 -11.90
CA ILE A 207 -22.56 7.53 -13.02
C ILE A 207 -21.45 6.58 -12.58
N ARG A 208 -21.41 5.39 -13.19
CA ARG A 208 -20.37 4.39 -12.91
C ARG A 208 -20.24 4.03 -11.43
N GLY A 209 -21.39 4.02 -10.72
CA GLY A 209 -21.47 3.71 -9.29
C GLY A 209 -21.27 4.90 -8.35
N TYR A 210 -20.93 6.09 -8.86
CA TYR A 210 -20.82 7.31 -8.06
C TYR A 210 -22.08 8.18 -8.17
N ALA A 211 -22.58 8.65 -7.04
CA ALA A 211 -23.70 9.58 -6.96
C ALA A 211 -23.21 11.03 -7.11
N ILE A 212 -23.53 11.66 -8.24
CA ILE A 212 -23.21 13.06 -8.52
C ILE A 212 -24.48 13.88 -8.39
N ALA A 213 -24.44 14.91 -7.57
CA ALA A 213 -25.59 15.77 -7.33
C ALA A 213 -25.27 17.24 -7.59
N TRP A 214 -26.32 17.99 -7.91
CA TRP A 214 -26.23 19.45 -8.07
C TRP A 214 -27.52 20.12 -7.60
N VAL A 215 -27.39 21.37 -7.17
CA VAL A 215 -28.52 22.18 -6.71
C VAL A 215 -28.31 23.65 -7.08
N ILE A 216 -29.38 24.33 -7.47
CA ILE A 216 -29.42 25.76 -7.70
C ILE A 216 -30.26 26.43 -6.62
N LEU A 217 -29.62 27.31 -5.86
CA LEU A 217 -30.25 28.16 -4.88
C LEU A 217 -30.35 29.60 -5.41
N LYS A 218 -31.31 30.35 -4.93
CA LYS A 218 -31.46 31.79 -5.20
C LYS A 218 -31.59 32.54 -3.87
N THR A 219 -30.78 33.56 -3.71
CA THR A 219 -30.80 34.39 -2.51
C THR A 219 -30.85 35.88 -2.88
N ASP A 220 -31.33 36.73 -1.99
CA ASP A 220 -31.46 38.17 -2.23
C ASP A 220 -30.12 38.93 -2.15
N LYS A 221 -29.10 38.28 -1.59
CA LYS A 221 -27.75 38.81 -1.40
C LYS A 221 -26.73 37.69 -1.27
N PHE A 222 -25.46 38.04 -1.35
CA PHE A 222 -24.36 37.11 -1.04
C PHE A 222 -24.50 36.52 0.36
N VAL A 223 -24.39 35.20 0.46
CA VAL A 223 -24.46 34.47 1.74
C VAL A 223 -23.10 33.84 2.02
N PRO A 224 -22.40 34.29 3.08
CA PRO A 224 -21.18 33.61 3.50
C PRO A 224 -21.48 32.23 4.14
N GLY A 225 -20.55 31.30 4.05
CA GLY A 225 -20.68 29.99 4.70
C GLY A 225 -21.44 28.93 3.90
N LEU A 226 -21.78 29.15 2.64
CA LEU A 226 -22.41 28.15 1.76
C LEU A 226 -21.56 26.86 1.60
N SER A 227 -20.25 26.95 1.83
CA SER A 227 -19.35 25.80 1.84
C SER A 227 -19.71 24.78 2.96
N SER A 228 -20.16 25.26 4.11
CA SER A 228 -20.64 24.39 5.20
C SER A 228 -21.97 23.72 4.84
N VAL A 229 -22.85 24.44 4.12
CA VAL A 229 -24.11 23.84 3.60
C VAL A 229 -23.77 22.72 2.61
N ALA A 230 -22.82 22.92 1.70
CA ALA A 230 -22.39 21.88 0.75
C ALA A 230 -21.81 20.67 1.45
N SER A 231 -20.98 20.85 2.49
CA SER A 231 -20.41 19.75 3.27
C SER A 231 -21.46 18.95 4.02
N GLN A 232 -22.41 19.62 4.69
CA GLN A 232 -23.50 18.95 5.41
C GLN A 232 -24.47 18.24 4.45
N LEU A 233 -24.77 18.84 3.30
CA LEU A 233 -25.61 18.25 2.28
C LEU A 233 -25.01 16.91 1.78
N MET A 234 -23.70 16.86 1.53
CA MET A 234 -23.02 15.62 1.16
C MET A 234 -23.12 14.55 2.26
N THR A 235 -22.91 14.94 3.51
CA THR A 235 -22.96 14.01 4.65
C THR A 235 -24.38 13.42 4.84
N LEU A 236 -25.42 14.25 4.67
CA LEU A 236 -26.81 13.83 4.88
C LEU A 236 -27.38 12.98 3.74
N THR A 237 -26.85 13.13 2.51
CA THR A 237 -27.40 12.50 1.31
C THR A 237 -26.52 11.40 0.72
N GLU A 238 -25.38 11.10 1.34
CA GLU A 238 -24.43 10.05 0.94
C GLU A 238 -24.00 10.15 -0.54
N ILE A 239 -23.87 11.37 -1.07
CA ILE A 239 -23.43 11.64 -2.44
C ILE A 239 -21.91 11.77 -2.51
N ASP A 240 -21.33 11.32 -3.63
CA ASP A 240 -19.88 11.30 -3.84
C ASP A 240 -19.32 12.61 -4.38
N ALA A 241 -20.12 13.37 -5.15
CA ALA A 241 -19.76 14.69 -5.64
C ALA A 241 -20.97 15.63 -5.65
N LEU A 242 -20.77 16.88 -5.23
CA LEU A 242 -21.79 17.91 -5.14
C LEU A 242 -21.33 19.21 -5.82
N LEU A 243 -22.22 19.78 -6.63
CA LEU A 243 -22.12 21.14 -7.15
C LEU A 243 -23.27 21.99 -6.60
N LEU A 244 -22.96 22.94 -5.72
CA LEU A 244 -23.94 23.87 -5.16
C LEU A 244 -23.76 25.23 -5.85
N ALA A 245 -24.74 25.68 -6.58
CA ALA A 245 -24.80 26.99 -7.23
C ALA A 245 -25.75 27.91 -6.48
N ASN A 246 -25.30 29.12 -6.16
CA ASN A 246 -26.15 30.16 -5.56
C ASN A 246 -26.16 31.42 -6.43
N GLU A 247 -27.32 31.76 -6.96
CA GLU A 247 -27.55 32.97 -7.74
C GLU A 247 -28.08 34.10 -6.82
N TYR A 248 -27.51 35.30 -6.95
CA TYR A 248 -27.94 36.49 -6.21
C TYR A 248 -27.77 37.77 -7.03
N PRO A 249 -28.56 38.85 -6.78
CA PRO A 249 -28.45 40.08 -7.49
C PRO A 249 -27.09 40.76 -7.29
N GLY A 250 -26.50 41.32 -8.36
CA GLY A 250 -25.36 42.24 -8.32
C GLY A 250 -25.81 43.64 -8.76
N GLU A 251 -24.89 44.58 -8.80
CA GLU A 251 -25.21 46.00 -9.13
C GLU A 251 -25.74 46.16 -10.55
N ASN A 252 -25.19 45.44 -11.54
CA ASN A 252 -25.57 45.56 -12.95
C ASN A 252 -25.99 44.23 -13.55
N GLU A 253 -25.55 43.10 -13.00
CA GLU A 253 -25.77 41.73 -13.49
C GLU A 253 -25.94 40.78 -12.33
N SER A 254 -26.60 39.60 -12.59
CA SER A 254 -26.67 38.53 -11.61
C SER A 254 -25.27 37.99 -11.30
N ARG A 255 -25.06 37.59 -10.06
CA ARG A 255 -23.84 36.91 -9.61
C ARG A 255 -24.14 35.49 -9.27
N LEU A 256 -23.21 34.61 -9.61
CA LEU A 256 -23.30 33.19 -9.36
C LEU A 256 -22.09 32.73 -8.59
N THR A 257 -22.30 32.16 -7.39
CA THR A 257 -21.27 31.43 -6.65
C THR A 257 -21.51 29.93 -6.86
N VAL A 258 -20.51 29.22 -7.36
CA VAL A 258 -20.55 27.74 -7.48
C VAL A 258 -19.52 27.14 -6.55
N ILE A 259 -19.97 26.19 -5.72
CA ILE A 259 -19.13 25.44 -4.78
C ILE A 259 -19.14 23.98 -5.21
N GLY A 260 -17.96 23.43 -5.45
CA GLY A 260 -17.75 22.02 -5.73
C GLY A 260 -17.17 21.29 -4.53
N ARG A 261 -17.69 20.10 -4.26
CA ARG A 261 -17.17 19.15 -3.28
C ARG A 261 -17.12 17.77 -3.94
N SER A 262 -16.06 16.99 -3.72
CA SER A 262 -15.95 15.62 -4.24
C SER A 262 -15.15 14.74 -3.29
N GLN A 263 -15.65 13.53 -3.05
CA GLN A 263 -14.92 12.45 -2.39
C GLN A 263 -14.33 11.47 -3.43
N ILE A 264 -14.65 11.68 -4.72
CA ILE A 264 -14.14 10.85 -5.83
C ILE A 264 -12.68 11.23 -6.10
N LYS A 265 -11.76 10.35 -5.76
CA LYS A 265 -10.31 10.60 -5.86
C LYS A 265 -9.80 10.93 -7.26
N SER A 266 -10.44 10.38 -8.31
CA SER A 266 -10.10 10.65 -9.70
C SER A 266 -10.60 12.00 -10.22
N VAL A 267 -11.47 12.70 -9.46
CA VAL A 267 -12.03 14.00 -9.83
C VAL A 267 -11.25 15.12 -9.15
N ASN A 268 -10.42 15.83 -9.92
CA ASN A 268 -9.72 17.01 -9.44
C ASN A 268 -10.56 18.26 -9.72
N LEU A 269 -11.34 18.70 -8.74
CA LEU A 269 -12.20 19.89 -8.88
C LEU A 269 -11.41 21.17 -9.16
N HIS A 270 -10.17 21.30 -8.65
CA HIS A 270 -9.34 22.46 -8.93
C HIS A 270 -9.07 22.62 -10.44
N GLU A 271 -8.71 21.53 -11.12
CA GLU A 271 -8.49 21.55 -12.58
C GLU A 271 -9.78 21.82 -13.36
N LEU A 272 -10.92 21.31 -12.89
CA LEU A 272 -12.21 21.52 -13.54
C LEU A 272 -12.73 22.97 -13.38
N PHE A 273 -12.43 23.63 -12.27
CA PHE A 273 -12.85 25.00 -12.00
C PHE A 273 -11.86 26.06 -12.49
N ALA A 274 -10.59 25.71 -12.69
CA ALA A 274 -9.56 26.64 -13.14
C ALA A 274 -9.90 27.40 -14.45
N PRO A 275 -10.49 26.77 -15.50
CA PRO A 275 -10.90 27.48 -16.73
C PRO A 275 -11.97 28.55 -16.49
N LEU A 276 -12.75 28.43 -15.41
CA LEU A 276 -13.78 29.39 -14.99
C LEU A 276 -13.25 30.47 -14.04
N GLY A 277 -11.95 30.46 -13.74
CA GLY A 277 -11.32 31.36 -12.75
C GLY A 277 -11.58 30.94 -11.29
N GLY A 278 -11.94 29.68 -11.05
CA GLY A 278 -12.14 29.13 -9.72
C GLY A 278 -10.85 28.80 -9.00
N GLY A 279 -10.91 28.73 -7.67
CA GLY A 279 -9.78 28.40 -6.81
C GLY A 279 -10.19 27.44 -5.67
N GLY A 280 -9.21 26.74 -5.12
CA GLY A 280 -9.40 25.78 -4.03
C GLY A 280 -8.50 24.56 -4.19
N HIS A 281 -8.91 23.44 -3.60
CA HIS A 281 -8.18 22.17 -3.60
C HIS A 281 -8.86 21.13 -4.51
N SER A 282 -8.20 20.00 -4.73
CA SER A 282 -8.74 18.91 -5.58
C SER A 282 -10.13 18.42 -5.17
N GLN A 283 -10.45 18.43 -3.88
CA GLN A 283 -11.74 17.95 -3.34
C GLN A 283 -12.73 19.07 -3.00
N ALA A 284 -12.30 20.34 -2.98
CA ALA A 284 -13.09 21.46 -2.51
C ALA A 284 -12.70 22.75 -3.24
N THR A 285 -13.57 23.25 -4.08
CA THR A 285 -13.29 24.39 -4.96
C THR A 285 -14.49 25.31 -5.02
N SER A 286 -14.28 26.58 -5.29
CA SER A 286 -15.34 27.55 -5.55
C SER A 286 -14.99 28.51 -6.67
N VAL A 287 -16.02 29.04 -7.32
CA VAL A 287 -15.89 30.09 -8.35
C VAL A 287 -17.01 31.11 -8.22
N ASN A 288 -16.69 32.37 -8.50
CA ASN A 288 -17.66 33.47 -8.55
C ASN A 288 -17.74 34.02 -9.99
N LEU A 289 -18.90 33.92 -10.59
CA LEU A 289 -19.17 34.30 -11.99
C LEU A 289 -20.16 35.46 -12.04
N ARG A 290 -20.24 36.14 -13.19
CA ARG A 290 -21.16 37.27 -13.40
C ARG A 290 -21.90 37.09 -14.74
N GLY A 291 -23.18 37.36 -14.77
CA GLY A 291 -24.00 37.40 -16.01
C GLY A 291 -24.09 36.06 -16.74
N VAL A 292 -23.98 34.92 -16.01
CA VAL A 292 -24.02 33.57 -16.57
C VAL A 292 -25.24 32.78 -16.08
N ASP A 293 -25.74 31.90 -16.92
CA ASP A 293 -26.84 30.99 -16.58
C ASP A 293 -26.32 29.87 -15.67
N PRO A 294 -26.84 29.73 -14.43
CA PRO A 294 -26.44 28.68 -13.51
C PRO A 294 -26.56 27.26 -14.08
N GLN A 295 -27.60 26.98 -14.85
CA GLN A 295 -27.85 25.64 -15.41
C GLN A 295 -26.78 25.26 -16.44
N VAL A 296 -26.37 26.23 -17.28
CA VAL A 296 -25.33 25.99 -18.31
C VAL A 296 -23.98 25.64 -17.64
N ILE A 297 -23.59 26.41 -16.60
CA ILE A 297 -22.36 26.17 -15.87
C ILE A 297 -22.39 24.81 -15.16
N LEU A 298 -23.50 24.49 -14.48
CA LEU A 298 -23.61 23.19 -13.79
C LEU A 298 -23.57 22.03 -14.78
N ASN A 299 -24.26 22.12 -15.90
CA ASN A 299 -24.23 21.06 -16.93
C ASN A 299 -22.81 20.86 -17.45
N GLN A 300 -22.07 21.94 -17.74
CA GLN A 300 -20.68 21.87 -18.18
C GLN A 300 -19.79 21.20 -17.12
N LEU A 301 -19.91 21.55 -15.84
CA LEU A 301 -19.14 20.95 -14.76
C LEU A 301 -19.53 19.48 -14.53
N VAL A 302 -20.82 19.14 -14.57
CA VAL A 302 -21.29 17.74 -14.47
C VAL A 302 -20.74 16.89 -15.60
N ASP A 303 -20.75 17.39 -16.85
CA ASP A 303 -20.21 16.66 -18.00
C ASP A 303 -18.69 16.50 -17.90
N SER A 304 -18.00 17.50 -17.38
CA SER A 304 -16.56 17.42 -17.09
C SER A 304 -16.26 16.38 -16.00
N ILE A 305 -17.04 16.34 -14.91
CA ILE A 305 -16.93 15.31 -13.87
C ILE A 305 -17.17 13.90 -14.47
N LYS A 306 -18.21 13.73 -15.31
CA LYS A 306 -18.50 12.46 -16.00
C LYS A 306 -17.32 11.96 -16.83
N ALA A 307 -16.63 12.87 -17.52
CA ALA A 307 -15.48 12.53 -18.36
C ALA A 307 -14.25 12.07 -17.56
N THR A 308 -14.08 12.57 -16.33
CA THR A 308 -12.94 12.23 -15.47
C THR A 308 -13.14 10.98 -14.62
N ILE A 309 -14.38 10.53 -14.41
CA ILE A 309 -14.67 9.31 -13.66
C ILE A 309 -14.24 8.08 -14.50
N PRO A 310 -13.27 7.26 -14.00
CA PRO A 310 -12.87 6.06 -14.70
C PRO A 310 -14.02 5.03 -14.73
N HIS A 311 -14.00 4.13 -15.70
CA HIS A 311 -14.89 2.98 -15.66
C HIS A 311 -14.57 2.14 -14.44
N PRO A 312 -15.58 1.73 -13.65
CA PRO A 312 -15.35 0.83 -12.54
C PRO A 312 -14.77 -0.49 -13.06
N PRO A 313 -13.91 -1.17 -12.29
CA PRO A 313 -13.48 -2.51 -12.62
C PRO A 313 -14.67 -3.42 -12.86
N THR A 314 -14.55 -4.31 -13.83
CA THR A 314 -15.58 -5.28 -14.18
C THR A 314 -15.23 -6.66 -13.65
N ALA A 315 -16.18 -7.61 -13.73
CA ALA A 315 -15.92 -9.00 -13.39
C ALA A 315 -14.73 -9.58 -14.18
N ARG A 316 -14.53 -9.12 -15.41
CA ARG A 316 -13.39 -9.50 -16.28
C ARG A 316 -12.04 -9.11 -15.65
N ASP A 317 -11.99 -7.95 -15.01
CA ASP A 317 -10.76 -7.44 -14.37
C ASP A 317 -10.47 -8.11 -13.03
N LEU A 318 -11.52 -8.59 -12.34
CA LEU A 318 -11.45 -9.12 -10.98
C LEU A 318 -11.39 -10.64 -10.93
N MET A 319 -11.94 -11.34 -11.94
CA MET A 319 -12.11 -12.80 -11.90
C MET A 319 -10.79 -13.55 -11.94
N SER A 320 -10.76 -14.69 -11.24
CA SER A 320 -9.76 -15.73 -11.42
C SER A 320 -10.21 -16.64 -12.56
N SER A 321 -9.35 -16.84 -13.56
CA SER A 321 -9.55 -17.70 -14.72
C SER A 321 -8.22 -18.40 -15.04
N PRO A 322 -8.23 -19.67 -15.54
CA PRO A 322 -9.36 -20.57 -15.69
C PRO A 322 -9.88 -21.11 -14.35
N VAL A 323 -11.18 -21.38 -14.28
CA VAL A 323 -11.79 -21.96 -13.07
C VAL A 323 -11.57 -23.47 -13.02
N ARG A 324 -11.06 -23.97 -11.91
CA ARG A 324 -11.00 -25.42 -11.67
C ARG A 324 -12.41 -25.94 -11.43
N THR A 325 -12.82 -26.91 -12.25
CA THR A 325 -14.14 -27.51 -12.20
C THR A 325 -14.06 -29.00 -11.86
N ILE A 326 -15.17 -29.53 -11.34
CA ILE A 326 -15.37 -30.98 -11.10
C ILE A 326 -16.68 -31.43 -11.72
N ARG A 327 -16.88 -32.74 -11.81
CA ARG A 327 -18.12 -33.35 -12.33
C ARG A 327 -19.09 -33.63 -11.20
N PRO A 328 -20.42 -33.66 -11.48
CA PRO A 328 -21.44 -34.01 -10.48
C PRO A 328 -21.22 -35.37 -9.81
N GLU A 329 -20.59 -36.28 -10.50
CA GLU A 329 -20.29 -37.64 -10.04
C GLU A 329 -19.00 -37.74 -9.21
N THR A 330 -18.19 -36.71 -9.17
CA THR A 330 -16.97 -36.65 -8.35
C THR A 330 -17.34 -36.94 -6.89
N THR A 331 -16.57 -37.81 -6.20
CA THR A 331 -16.86 -38.09 -4.79
C THR A 331 -16.46 -36.93 -3.88
N ILE A 332 -17.09 -36.84 -2.71
CA ILE A 332 -16.79 -35.85 -1.67
C ILE A 332 -15.30 -35.87 -1.31
N GLU A 333 -14.71 -37.06 -1.12
CA GLU A 333 -13.29 -37.23 -0.82
C GLU A 333 -12.39 -36.69 -1.94
N GLN A 334 -12.72 -37.00 -3.21
CA GLN A 334 -11.97 -36.50 -4.36
C GLN A 334 -12.08 -34.96 -4.46
N ALA A 335 -13.28 -34.41 -4.27
CA ALA A 335 -13.51 -32.97 -4.28
C ALA A 335 -12.72 -32.28 -3.17
N GLN A 336 -12.67 -32.86 -1.95
CA GLN A 336 -11.87 -32.36 -0.86
C GLN A 336 -10.37 -32.38 -1.18
N ARG A 337 -9.85 -33.47 -1.75
CA ARG A 337 -8.45 -33.55 -2.18
C ARG A 337 -8.10 -32.47 -3.20
N ILE A 338 -8.98 -32.19 -4.18
CA ILE A 338 -8.83 -31.14 -5.15
C ILE A 338 -8.83 -29.78 -4.45
N LEU A 339 -9.77 -29.54 -3.53
CA LEU A 339 -9.90 -28.29 -2.81
C LEU A 339 -8.67 -27.98 -1.96
N LEU A 340 -8.14 -28.98 -1.24
CA LEU A 340 -6.92 -28.87 -0.45
C LEU A 340 -5.69 -28.65 -1.32
N ARG A 341 -5.58 -29.40 -2.43
CA ARG A 341 -4.46 -29.31 -3.38
C ARG A 341 -4.28 -27.92 -3.96
N TYR A 342 -5.39 -27.24 -4.27
CA TYR A 342 -5.37 -25.94 -4.93
C TYR A 342 -5.61 -24.77 -3.97
N GLY A 343 -5.76 -25.01 -2.67
CA GLY A 343 -6.03 -23.98 -1.67
C GLY A 343 -7.36 -23.24 -1.88
N HIS A 344 -8.31 -23.86 -2.58
CA HIS A 344 -9.60 -23.22 -2.86
C HIS A 344 -10.55 -23.32 -1.67
N SER A 345 -11.48 -22.39 -1.58
CA SER A 345 -12.56 -22.42 -0.59
C SER A 345 -13.87 -22.99 -1.14
N GLY A 346 -13.88 -23.41 -2.42
CA GLY A 346 -15.00 -24.08 -3.09
C GLY A 346 -14.67 -24.40 -4.53
N LEU A 347 -15.46 -25.28 -5.14
CA LEU A 347 -15.27 -25.77 -6.50
C LEU A 347 -16.56 -25.59 -7.31
N SER A 348 -16.41 -25.19 -8.58
CA SER A 348 -17.50 -25.13 -9.55
C SER A 348 -17.75 -26.51 -10.13
N VAL A 349 -19.01 -26.92 -10.22
CA VAL A 349 -19.43 -28.21 -10.75
C VAL A 349 -20.03 -28.03 -12.15
N VAL A 350 -19.47 -28.72 -13.14
CA VAL A 350 -19.91 -28.59 -14.53
C VAL A 350 -20.36 -29.95 -15.10
N ASN A 351 -21.37 -29.92 -15.96
CA ASN A 351 -21.87 -31.14 -16.66
C ASN A 351 -20.94 -31.55 -17.81
N ALA A 352 -21.32 -32.61 -18.53
CA ALA A 352 -20.56 -33.13 -19.66
C ALA A 352 -20.37 -32.12 -20.81
N LYS A 353 -21.27 -31.11 -20.91
CA LYS A 353 -21.21 -30.01 -21.88
C LYS A 353 -20.43 -28.79 -21.39
N ALA A 354 -19.69 -28.93 -20.27
CA ALA A 354 -18.97 -27.84 -19.60
C ALA A 354 -19.85 -26.69 -19.04
N GLN A 355 -21.17 -26.88 -18.95
CA GLN A 355 -22.08 -25.91 -18.36
C GLN A 355 -22.07 -26.00 -16.84
N LEU A 356 -22.13 -24.86 -16.17
CA LEU A 356 -22.16 -24.76 -14.70
C LEU A 356 -23.50 -25.32 -14.17
N VAL A 357 -23.45 -26.33 -13.30
CA VAL A 357 -24.63 -26.97 -12.70
C VAL A 357 -24.68 -26.87 -11.19
N GLY A 358 -23.59 -26.45 -10.55
CA GLY A 358 -23.53 -26.29 -9.11
C GLY A 358 -22.22 -25.69 -8.61
N ILE A 359 -22.20 -25.37 -7.33
CA ILE A 359 -21.00 -25.01 -6.57
C ILE A 359 -20.99 -25.82 -5.29
N ILE A 360 -19.83 -26.36 -4.91
CA ILE A 360 -19.65 -26.98 -3.60
C ILE A 360 -18.57 -26.25 -2.82
N SER A 361 -18.91 -25.85 -1.59
CA SER A 361 -17.98 -25.14 -0.71
C SER A 361 -17.16 -26.10 0.16
N ARG A 362 -16.07 -25.60 0.77
CA ARG A 362 -15.32 -26.35 1.79
C ARG A 362 -16.24 -26.82 2.93
N ARG A 363 -17.12 -25.94 3.39
CA ARG A 363 -18.06 -26.25 4.48
C ARG A 363 -18.96 -27.43 4.13
N ASP A 364 -19.48 -27.48 2.89
CA ASP A 364 -20.35 -28.57 2.45
C ASP A 364 -19.61 -29.90 2.41
N LEU A 365 -18.35 -29.88 1.94
CA LEU A 365 -17.47 -31.05 1.94
C LEU A 365 -17.12 -31.51 3.34
N ASP A 366 -16.76 -30.61 4.24
CA ASP A 366 -16.40 -30.92 5.63
C ASP A 366 -17.61 -31.51 6.38
N ILE A 367 -18.82 -30.97 6.18
CA ILE A 367 -20.07 -31.53 6.74
C ILE A 367 -20.34 -32.95 6.19
N ALA A 368 -20.22 -33.13 4.88
CA ALA A 368 -20.45 -34.45 4.28
C ALA A 368 -19.43 -35.50 4.79
N LEU A 369 -18.17 -35.12 4.94
CA LEU A 369 -17.13 -36.00 5.51
C LEU A 369 -17.36 -36.29 6.98
N HIS A 370 -17.76 -35.31 7.78
CA HIS A 370 -18.09 -35.49 9.19
C HIS A 370 -19.22 -36.50 9.38
N HIS A 371 -20.17 -36.54 8.44
CA HIS A 371 -21.27 -37.53 8.42
C HIS A 371 -20.89 -38.85 7.78
N GLY A 372 -19.63 -39.09 7.38
CA GLY A 372 -19.15 -40.34 6.82
C GLY A 372 -19.46 -40.57 5.35
N PHE A 373 -19.87 -39.54 4.60
CA PHE A 373 -20.26 -39.60 3.19
C PHE A 373 -19.08 -39.39 2.21
N SER A 374 -17.90 -39.89 2.52
CA SER A 374 -16.68 -39.71 1.70
C SER A 374 -16.85 -40.17 0.25
N HIS A 375 -17.59 -41.24 0.03
CA HIS A 375 -17.83 -41.88 -1.29
C HIS A 375 -19.06 -41.31 -2.02
N ALA A 376 -19.86 -40.43 -1.38
CA ALA A 376 -21.05 -39.88 -2.01
C ALA A 376 -20.65 -38.89 -3.13
N PRO A 377 -21.45 -38.81 -4.22
CA PRO A 377 -21.20 -37.84 -5.29
C PRO A 377 -21.55 -36.43 -4.87
N VAL A 378 -20.78 -35.44 -5.33
CA VAL A 378 -20.97 -34.01 -4.96
C VAL A 378 -22.33 -33.45 -5.35
N LYS A 379 -23.01 -34.01 -6.34
CA LYS A 379 -24.34 -33.58 -6.78
C LYS A 379 -25.40 -33.60 -5.66
N GLY A 380 -25.21 -34.44 -4.63
CA GLY A 380 -26.13 -34.51 -3.48
C GLY A 380 -25.89 -33.39 -2.44
N TYR A 381 -24.78 -32.67 -2.53
CA TYR A 381 -24.35 -31.69 -1.51
C TYR A 381 -24.05 -30.30 -2.10
N MET A 382 -23.96 -30.17 -3.43
CA MET A 382 -23.69 -28.90 -4.09
C MET A 382 -24.91 -27.98 -4.06
N THR A 383 -24.65 -26.68 -4.02
CA THR A 383 -25.67 -25.66 -4.24
C THR A 383 -25.97 -25.55 -5.73
N THR A 384 -27.25 -25.62 -6.10
CA THR A 384 -27.74 -25.57 -7.51
C THR A 384 -28.42 -24.26 -7.86
N ASN A 385 -28.98 -23.53 -6.87
CA ASN A 385 -29.54 -22.18 -7.08
C ASN A 385 -28.41 -21.15 -7.09
N LEU A 386 -27.77 -21.02 -8.24
CA LEU A 386 -26.58 -20.19 -8.38
C LEU A 386 -26.93 -18.75 -8.79
N LYS A 387 -26.23 -17.80 -8.19
CA LYS A 387 -26.13 -16.43 -8.71
C LYS A 387 -24.88 -16.36 -9.57
N THR A 388 -25.03 -15.88 -10.77
CA THR A 388 -23.97 -15.75 -11.77
C THR A 388 -23.92 -14.32 -12.31
N ILE A 389 -22.78 -13.91 -12.82
CA ILE A 389 -22.56 -12.59 -13.42
C ILE A 389 -21.94 -12.73 -14.80
N THR A 390 -22.00 -11.65 -15.58
CA THR A 390 -21.34 -11.55 -16.87
C THR A 390 -19.94 -10.93 -16.72
N PRO A 391 -19.05 -11.06 -17.72
CA PRO A 391 -17.73 -10.43 -17.69
C PRO A 391 -17.76 -8.91 -17.51
N ASP A 392 -18.83 -8.26 -17.98
CA ASP A 392 -18.98 -6.81 -17.98
C ASP A 392 -19.72 -6.28 -16.73
N THR A 393 -20.14 -7.17 -15.80
CA THR A 393 -20.74 -6.77 -14.51
C THR A 393 -19.75 -5.96 -13.70
N THR A 394 -20.16 -4.79 -13.24
CA THR A 394 -19.27 -3.84 -12.55
C THR A 394 -19.04 -4.20 -11.08
N LEU A 395 -17.94 -3.70 -10.48
CA LEU A 395 -17.61 -3.92 -9.08
C LEU A 395 -18.76 -3.56 -8.12
N PRO A 396 -19.43 -2.39 -8.22
CA PRO A 396 -20.57 -2.06 -7.34
C PRO A 396 -21.74 -3.06 -7.47
N GLU A 397 -22.02 -3.56 -8.66
CA GLU A 397 -23.06 -4.57 -8.88
C GLU A 397 -22.65 -5.92 -8.25
N ILE A 398 -21.37 -6.29 -8.35
CA ILE A 398 -20.80 -7.50 -7.75
C ILE A 398 -20.93 -7.42 -6.21
N GLU A 399 -20.58 -6.27 -5.63
CA GLU A 399 -20.72 -6.03 -4.17
C GLU A 399 -22.18 -6.15 -3.71
N ALA A 400 -23.08 -5.46 -4.43
CA ALA A 400 -24.50 -5.51 -4.12
C ALA A 400 -25.04 -6.95 -4.15
N LEU A 401 -24.64 -7.75 -5.14
CA LEU A 401 -25.04 -9.17 -5.23
C LEU A 401 -24.44 -9.99 -4.08
N MET A 402 -23.16 -9.81 -3.73
CA MET A 402 -22.51 -10.54 -2.65
C MET A 402 -23.12 -10.24 -1.29
N VAL A 403 -23.49 -8.96 -1.04
CA VAL A 403 -24.11 -8.52 0.20
C VAL A 403 -25.59 -8.99 0.27
N THR A 404 -26.36 -8.74 -0.80
CA THR A 404 -27.80 -9.06 -0.82
C THR A 404 -28.08 -10.56 -0.63
N TYR A 405 -27.23 -11.42 -1.20
CA TYR A 405 -27.43 -12.87 -1.15
C TYR A 405 -26.50 -13.59 -0.16
N ASP A 406 -25.69 -12.84 0.60
CA ASP A 406 -24.65 -13.36 1.52
C ASP A 406 -23.77 -14.44 0.87
N ILE A 407 -23.32 -14.19 -0.33
CA ILE A 407 -22.48 -15.13 -1.09
C ILE A 407 -21.05 -14.61 -1.22
N GLY A 408 -20.10 -15.50 -1.00
CA GLY A 408 -18.67 -15.15 -1.03
C GLY A 408 -18.01 -15.37 -2.39
N ARG A 409 -18.75 -15.81 -3.41
CA ARG A 409 -18.23 -16.09 -4.75
C ARG A 409 -19.32 -16.07 -5.81
N LEU A 410 -18.97 -15.52 -6.97
CA LEU A 410 -19.84 -15.38 -8.13
C LEU A 410 -19.14 -15.96 -9.36
N PRO A 411 -19.69 -17.04 -9.96
CA PRO A 411 -19.24 -17.51 -11.26
C PRO A 411 -19.51 -16.46 -12.34
N VAL A 412 -18.55 -16.29 -13.23
CA VAL A 412 -18.65 -15.42 -14.40
C VAL A 412 -18.96 -16.28 -15.61
N LEU A 413 -20.09 -16.06 -16.24
CA LEU A 413 -20.53 -16.79 -17.41
C LEU A 413 -20.52 -15.89 -18.65
N GLN A 414 -20.13 -16.47 -19.77
CA GLN A 414 -20.31 -15.90 -21.10
C GLN A 414 -20.87 -17.01 -22.00
N ASP A 415 -21.98 -16.74 -22.67
CA ASP A 415 -22.68 -17.70 -23.55
C ASP A 415 -22.91 -19.08 -22.87
N ASP A 416 -23.38 -19.07 -21.61
CA ASP A 416 -23.59 -20.23 -20.75
C ASP A 416 -22.31 -21.03 -20.40
N GLN A 417 -21.14 -20.54 -20.77
CA GLN A 417 -19.86 -21.15 -20.42
C GLN A 417 -19.22 -20.45 -19.23
N LEU A 418 -18.64 -21.24 -18.32
CA LEU A 418 -17.93 -20.73 -17.15
C LEU A 418 -16.58 -20.16 -17.57
N LEU A 419 -16.45 -18.85 -17.54
CA LEU A 419 -15.25 -18.11 -17.92
C LEU A 419 -14.30 -17.90 -16.72
N GLY A 420 -14.86 -17.49 -15.58
CA GLY A 420 -14.11 -17.11 -14.39
C GLY A 420 -14.93 -17.23 -13.12
N ILE A 421 -14.31 -16.86 -12.00
CA ILE A 421 -14.97 -16.73 -10.70
C ILE A 421 -14.45 -15.50 -9.97
N VAL A 422 -15.35 -14.69 -9.45
CA VAL A 422 -15.02 -13.56 -8.56
C VAL A 422 -15.32 -13.97 -7.13
N THR A 423 -14.38 -13.72 -6.22
CA THR A 423 -14.53 -14.04 -4.79
C THR A 423 -14.59 -12.75 -3.95
N ARG A 424 -15.12 -12.83 -2.72
CA ARG A 424 -15.12 -11.72 -1.75
C ARG A 424 -13.70 -11.13 -1.53
N THR A 425 -12.67 -11.96 -1.58
CA THR A 425 -11.28 -11.52 -1.44
C THR A 425 -10.83 -10.66 -2.62
N ASP A 426 -11.30 -10.95 -3.83
CA ASP A 426 -10.95 -10.17 -5.02
C ASP A 426 -11.60 -8.78 -4.97
N VAL A 427 -12.86 -8.72 -4.53
CA VAL A 427 -13.60 -7.47 -4.27
C VAL A 427 -12.90 -6.63 -3.19
N LEU A 428 -12.61 -7.22 -2.01
CA LEU A 428 -11.94 -6.51 -0.93
C LEU A 428 -10.57 -5.96 -1.34
N ARG A 429 -9.82 -6.72 -2.14
CA ARG A 429 -8.52 -6.28 -2.63
C ARG A 429 -8.65 -5.06 -3.53
N GLU A 430 -9.60 -5.05 -4.45
CA GLU A 430 -9.81 -3.91 -5.34
C GLU A 430 -10.27 -2.67 -4.58
N LEU A 431 -11.13 -2.82 -3.57
CA LEU A 431 -11.54 -1.73 -2.69
C LEU A 431 -10.36 -1.11 -1.92
N HIS A 432 -9.47 -1.94 -1.39
CA HIS A 432 -8.25 -1.45 -0.72
C HIS A 432 -7.27 -0.78 -1.70
N GLN A 433 -7.09 -1.35 -2.89
CA GLN A 433 -6.24 -0.73 -3.93
C GLN A 433 -6.87 0.53 -4.53
N GLY A 434 -8.19 0.59 -4.67
CA GLY A 434 -8.93 1.78 -5.09
C GLY A 434 -8.78 2.95 -4.09
N GLY A 435 -8.57 2.65 -2.81
CA GLY A 435 -8.20 3.62 -1.77
C GLY A 435 -6.87 4.33 -2.05
N GLU A 436 -5.93 3.68 -2.71
CA GLU A 436 -4.58 4.21 -2.98
C GLU A 436 -4.41 4.87 -4.37
N ARG A 437 -5.31 4.61 -5.32
CA ARG A 437 -5.21 5.10 -6.72
C ARG A 437 -5.61 6.56 -6.96
N GLY A 438 -6.10 7.28 -5.96
CA GLY A 438 -6.70 8.62 -6.11
C GLY A 438 -5.95 9.78 -5.47
N GLY A 439 -4.70 9.65 -5.10
CA GLY A 439 -3.87 10.74 -4.61
C GLY A 439 -2.93 11.26 -5.69
N GLY A 440 -3.20 12.43 -6.27
CA GLY A 440 -2.21 13.19 -7.02
C GLY A 440 -1.00 13.49 -6.15
N GLU A 441 0.15 13.58 -6.80
CA GLU A 441 1.48 13.95 -6.29
C GLU A 441 1.53 14.49 -4.85
N ARG A 442 1.57 13.61 -3.87
CA ARG A 442 1.95 13.91 -2.50
C ARG A 442 2.91 12.85 -1.98
N GLU A 443 4.16 13.28 -1.97
CA GLU A 443 5.25 12.90 -1.08
C GLU A 443 5.46 11.45 -0.70
N ARG A 444 6.57 10.96 -1.21
CA ARG A 444 7.37 9.85 -0.70
C ARG A 444 7.63 10.00 0.80
N GLY A 445 6.75 9.41 1.58
CA GLY A 445 6.85 9.27 3.01
C GLY A 445 6.08 8.06 3.47
N ARG A 446 6.69 6.86 3.37
CA ARG A 446 6.36 5.63 4.07
C ARG A 446 4.88 5.15 4.00
N GLY A 447 4.55 4.42 2.95
CA GLY A 447 3.35 3.57 2.89
C GLY A 447 2.41 3.94 1.76
N GLY A 448 2.64 3.41 0.53
CA GLY A 448 1.66 3.42 -0.55
C GLY A 448 2.08 4.13 -1.82
N GLU A 449 2.87 3.47 -2.62
CA GLU A 449 2.82 3.43 -4.08
C GLU A 449 3.71 2.27 -4.51
N ASN A 450 3.11 1.09 -4.56
CA ASN A 450 3.83 -0.14 -4.91
C ASN A 450 3.83 -0.41 -6.42
N ASN A 451 3.49 0.56 -7.26
CA ASN A 451 3.53 0.41 -8.70
C ASN A 451 4.73 1.16 -9.26
N PHE A 452 5.65 0.43 -9.90
CA PHE A 452 6.72 1.05 -10.67
C PHE A 452 6.16 1.66 -11.95
N LYS A 453 6.42 2.94 -12.19
CA LYS A 453 6.26 3.45 -13.55
C LYS A 453 7.28 2.72 -14.43
N LEU A 454 6.89 2.35 -15.64
CA LEU A 454 7.76 1.57 -16.56
C LEU A 454 9.11 2.28 -16.81
N CYS A 455 9.12 3.62 -16.80
CA CYS A 455 10.34 4.42 -16.90
C CYS A 455 11.25 4.31 -15.65
N GLU A 456 10.68 4.12 -14.46
CA GLU A 456 11.46 3.91 -13.23
C GLU A 456 12.14 2.54 -13.23
N LEU A 457 11.44 1.50 -13.70
CA LEU A 457 11.99 0.17 -13.91
C LEU A 457 13.16 0.19 -14.90
N GLN A 458 13.00 0.90 -16.02
CA GLN A 458 14.04 1.09 -17.01
C GLN A 458 15.27 1.78 -16.43
N ASN A 459 15.09 2.74 -15.54
CA ASN A 459 16.20 3.47 -14.90
C ASN A 459 16.88 2.66 -13.79
N LYS A 460 16.17 1.76 -13.12
CA LYS A 460 16.71 0.91 -12.03
C LYS A 460 17.47 -0.31 -12.54
N LEU A 461 17.12 -0.84 -13.71
CA LEU A 461 17.75 -2.05 -14.27
C LEU A 461 18.84 -1.68 -15.26
N ALA A 462 19.84 -2.56 -15.38
CA ALA A 462 20.85 -2.44 -16.44
C ALA A 462 20.15 -2.42 -17.82
N PRO A 463 20.56 -1.53 -18.76
CA PRO A 463 19.85 -1.35 -20.03
C PRO A 463 19.70 -2.62 -20.84
N GLN A 464 20.71 -3.49 -20.83
CA GLN A 464 20.71 -4.77 -21.53
C GLN A 464 19.69 -5.73 -20.93
N LEU A 465 19.60 -5.78 -19.59
CA LEU A 465 18.62 -6.59 -18.90
C LEU A 465 17.19 -6.10 -19.17
N TRP A 466 16.98 -4.76 -19.13
CA TRP A 466 15.71 -4.17 -19.51
C TRP A 466 15.30 -4.54 -20.93
N GLN A 467 16.24 -4.58 -21.87
CA GLN A 467 15.96 -4.96 -23.26
C GLN A 467 15.44 -6.41 -23.35
N VAL A 468 16.04 -7.35 -22.62
CA VAL A 468 15.56 -8.75 -22.55
C VAL A 468 14.14 -8.82 -22.04
N LEU A 469 13.84 -8.14 -20.91
CA LEU A 469 12.50 -8.12 -20.31
C LEU A 469 11.45 -7.47 -21.23
N ASN A 470 11.80 -6.39 -21.91
CA ASN A 470 10.89 -5.68 -22.83
C ASN A 470 10.57 -6.52 -24.07
N ILE A 471 11.56 -7.23 -24.64
CA ILE A 471 11.33 -8.15 -25.76
C ILE A 471 10.42 -9.30 -25.30
N ALA A 472 10.72 -9.90 -24.15
CA ALA A 472 9.89 -10.97 -23.58
C ALA A 472 8.44 -10.52 -23.35
N SER A 473 8.24 -9.30 -22.83
CA SER A 473 6.92 -8.72 -22.63
C SER A 473 6.15 -8.56 -23.94
N LYS A 474 6.77 -7.98 -24.97
CA LYS A 474 6.14 -7.80 -26.29
C LYS A 474 5.78 -9.13 -26.96
N GLU A 475 6.61 -10.15 -26.84
CA GLU A 475 6.32 -11.47 -27.39
C GLU A 475 5.20 -12.19 -26.64
N ALA A 476 5.07 -11.99 -25.32
CA ALA A 476 3.95 -12.47 -24.53
C ALA A 476 2.64 -11.75 -24.91
N GLU A 477 2.68 -10.42 -25.07
CA GLU A 477 1.53 -9.61 -25.47
C GLU A 477 0.95 -10.01 -26.84
N LYS A 478 1.82 -10.30 -27.82
CA LYS A 478 1.39 -10.79 -29.15
C LYS A 478 0.55 -12.07 -29.09
N ARG A 479 0.76 -12.89 -28.03
CA ARG A 479 0.05 -14.14 -27.80
C ARG A 479 -1.14 -14.00 -26.85
N GLY A 480 -1.40 -12.79 -26.35
CA GLY A 480 -2.44 -12.52 -25.35
C GLY A 480 -2.09 -13.05 -23.95
N TRP A 481 -0.81 -13.28 -23.66
CA TRP A 481 -0.35 -13.74 -22.35
C TRP A 481 0.08 -12.57 -21.46
N HIS A 482 -0.05 -12.77 -20.16
CA HIS A 482 0.54 -11.88 -19.16
C HIS A 482 1.89 -12.43 -18.71
N LEU A 483 2.90 -11.57 -18.69
CA LEU A 483 4.24 -11.90 -18.23
C LEU A 483 4.53 -11.17 -16.92
N TYR A 484 5.07 -11.91 -15.97
CA TYR A 484 5.42 -11.41 -14.65
C TYR A 484 6.89 -11.71 -14.34
N LEU A 485 7.59 -10.73 -13.80
CA LEU A 485 8.84 -10.93 -13.06
C LEU A 485 8.45 -11.36 -11.63
N VAL A 486 9.12 -12.37 -11.05
CA VAL A 486 8.71 -12.94 -9.77
C VAL A 486 9.91 -13.30 -8.89
N GLY A 487 9.65 -13.60 -7.63
CA GLY A 487 10.63 -14.22 -6.75
C GLY A 487 11.77 -13.33 -6.30
N GLY A 488 12.99 -13.87 -6.37
CA GLY A 488 14.21 -13.19 -5.95
C GLY A 488 14.48 -11.89 -6.68
N ALA A 489 14.20 -11.84 -7.96
CA ALA A 489 14.45 -10.67 -8.80
C ALA A 489 13.58 -9.45 -8.35
N VAL A 490 12.29 -9.68 -8.04
CA VAL A 490 11.41 -8.61 -7.55
C VAL A 490 11.83 -8.14 -6.16
N ARG A 491 12.14 -9.07 -5.26
CA ARG A 491 12.65 -8.74 -3.91
C ARG A 491 13.93 -7.91 -3.98
N ASP A 492 14.89 -8.31 -4.80
CA ASP A 492 16.20 -7.64 -4.90
C ASP A 492 16.03 -6.25 -5.55
N LEU A 493 15.09 -6.10 -6.50
CA LEU A 493 14.70 -4.81 -7.07
C LEU A 493 14.06 -3.86 -6.03
N LEU A 494 13.25 -4.41 -5.12
CA LEU A 494 12.60 -3.65 -4.03
C LEU A 494 13.58 -3.25 -2.92
N LEU A 495 14.62 -4.07 -2.67
CA LEU A 495 15.65 -3.81 -1.66
C LEU A 495 16.79 -2.92 -2.19
N ALA A 496 16.90 -2.70 -3.51
CA ALA A 496 17.93 -1.86 -4.10
C ALA A 496 17.76 -0.40 -3.68
N GLU A 497 18.84 0.19 -3.13
CA GLU A 497 18.90 1.60 -2.76
C GLU A 497 18.90 2.48 -4.03
N GLU A 498 18.28 3.65 -3.96
CA GLU A 498 18.19 4.60 -5.08
C GLU A 498 19.57 5.12 -5.55
N SER A 499 20.58 5.05 -4.68
CA SER A 499 21.96 5.48 -4.94
C SER A 499 22.85 4.42 -5.61
N ALA A 500 22.37 3.18 -5.79
CA ALA A 500 23.20 2.03 -6.16
C ALA A 500 23.48 1.86 -7.67
N GLY A 501 23.13 2.82 -8.52
CA GLY A 501 23.30 2.70 -9.98
C GLY A 501 22.36 1.63 -10.60
N ALA A 502 22.54 1.36 -11.91
CA ALA A 502 21.72 0.39 -12.61
C ALA A 502 21.98 -1.05 -12.12
N LEU A 503 20.92 -1.72 -11.63
CA LEU A 503 20.99 -3.06 -11.04
C LEU A 503 21.12 -4.14 -12.13
N MET A 504 22.15 -4.98 -12.04
CA MET A 504 22.29 -6.20 -12.85
C MET A 504 21.92 -7.42 -12.02
N ILE A 505 20.72 -7.97 -12.26
CA ILE A 505 20.26 -9.20 -11.63
C ILE A 505 20.67 -10.38 -12.49
N LYS A 506 21.42 -11.33 -11.92
CA LYS A 506 22.00 -12.48 -12.67
C LYS A 506 21.07 -13.69 -12.76
N ASP A 507 20.05 -13.75 -11.92
CA ASP A 507 19.09 -14.85 -11.81
C ASP A 507 17.67 -14.29 -11.85
N ILE A 508 16.98 -14.53 -12.93
CA ILE A 508 15.68 -13.95 -13.25
C ILE A 508 14.64 -15.03 -13.42
N ASP A 509 13.62 -14.97 -12.59
CA ASP A 509 12.42 -15.80 -12.70
C ASP A 509 11.31 -15.03 -13.43
N MET A 510 10.83 -15.53 -14.56
CA MET A 510 9.64 -15.04 -15.25
C MET A 510 8.53 -16.09 -15.26
N VAL A 511 7.28 -15.63 -15.12
CA VAL A 511 6.09 -16.49 -15.15
C VAL A 511 5.12 -15.97 -16.20
N VAL A 512 4.72 -16.89 -17.10
CA VAL A 512 3.69 -16.64 -18.12
C VAL A 512 2.35 -17.10 -17.56
N ASP A 513 1.36 -16.21 -17.54
CA ASP A 513 -0.03 -16.52 -17.18
C ASP A 513 -0.96 -16.17 -18.35
N GLY A 514 -1.78 -17.11 -18.77
CA GLY A 514 -2.78 -16.92 -19.82
C GLY A 514 -4.13 -16.51 -19.22
N PHE A 515 -4.33 -15.26 -18.94
CA PHE A 515 -5.46 -14.72 -18.17
C PHE A 515 -6.87 -15.13 -18.71
N HIS A 516 -7.07 -15.34 -20.00
CA HIS A 516 -8.35 -15.71 -20.60
C HIS A 516 -8.32 -17.06 -21.34
N ASN A 517 -7.19 -17.43 -21.85
CA ASN A 517 -6.94 -18.75 -22.36
C ASN A 517 -5.93 -19.37 -21.40
N SER A 518 -6.25 -20.49 -20.74
CA SER A 518 -5.22 -21.20 -19.98
C SER A 518 -3.99 -21.22 -20.87
N ALA A 519 -2.91 -20.58 -20.40
CA ALA A 519 -1.64 -20.68 -21.12
C ALA A 519 -1.44 -22.18 -21.31
N ASP A 520 -1.39 -22.62 -22.56
CA ASP A 520 -1.25 -24.03 -22.88
C ASP A 520 -0.08 -24.60 -22.11
N VAL A 521 -0.21 -25.84 -21.69
CA VAL A 521 0.86 -26.59 -21.07
C VAL A 521 2.12 -26.40 -21.92
N GLY A 522 3.03 -25.47 -21.48
CA GLY A 522 4.24 -25.17 -22.24
C GLY A 522 4.42 -23.71 -22.70
N ALA A 523 3.52 -22.76 -22.36
CA ALA A 523 3.65 -21.35 -22.77
C ALA A 523 5.01 -20.73 -22.37
N GLY A 524 5.53 -21.05 -21.17
CA GLY A 524 6.87 -20.63 -20.75
C GLY A 524 7.98 -21.17 -21.66
N VAL A 525 7.85 -22.43 -22.10
CA VAL A 525 8.81 -23.06 -23.04
C VAL A 525 8.73 -22.42 -24.42
N GLU A 526 7.52 -22.11 -24.90
CA GLU A 526 7.31 -21.44 -26.19
C GLU A 526 7.89 -20.03 -26.18
N LEU A 527 7.69 -19.27 -25.11
CA LEU A 527 8.29 -17.94 -24.96
C LEU A 527 9.82 -18.02 -24.93
N ALA A 528 10.39 -19.01 -24.24
CA ALA A 528 11.83 -19.22 -24.18
C ALA A 528 12.42 -19.55 -25.56
N HIS A 529 11.75 -20.39 -26.34
CA HIS A 529 12.17 -20.66 -27.75
C HIS A 529 12.16 -19.39 -28.60
N THR A 530 11.13 -18.54 -28.44
CA THR A 530 11.06 -17.28 -29.19
C THR A 530 12.19 -16.34 -28.82
N LEU A 531 12.50 -16.24 -27.52
CA LEU A 531 13.64 -15.43 -27.04
C LEU A 531 14.98 -15.97 -27.51
N GLN A 532 15.16 -17.30 -27.59
CA GLN A 532 16.37 -17.92 -28.14
C GLN A 532 16.57 -17.58 -29.62
N GLN A 533 15.49 -17.45 -30.39
CA GLN A 533 15.59 -17.03 -31.79
C GLN A 533 16.13 -15.59 -31.93
N VAL A 534 15.79 -14.72 -30.95
CA VAL A 534 16.31 -13.34 -30.90
C VAL A 534 17.74 -13.31 -30.36
N TYR A 535 18.02 -14.11 -29.34
CA TYR A 535 19.31 -14.23 -28.68
C TYR A 535 19.97 -15.57 -28.99
N SER A 536 20.51 -15.71 -30.19
CA SER A 536 21.08 -16.99 -30.69
C SER A 536 22.31 -17.48 -29.91
N ASN A 537 22.96 -16.59 -29.14
CA ASN A 537 24.06 -16.90 -28.23
C ASN A 537 23.64 -17.46 -26.88
N ALA A 538 22.33 -17.43 -26.56
CA ALA A 538 21.80 -18.01 -25.33
C ALA A 538 21.61 -19.53 -25.50
N ARG A 539 22.04 -20.29 -24.49
CA ARG A 539 21.78 -21.74 -24.40
C ARG A 539 20.39 -21.95 -23.79
N LEU A 540 19.53 -22.70 -24.46
CA LEU A 540 18.21 -23.09 -23.98
C LEU A 540 18.29 -24.46 -23.32
N GLU A 541 17.79 -24.56 -22.07
CA GLU A 541 17.57 -25.81 -21.34
C GLU A 541 16.09 -25.96 -21.02
N ILE A 542 15.49 -27.11 -21.35
CA ILE A 542 14.05 -27.35 -21.14
C ILE A 542 13.86 -28.43 -20.07
N HIS A 543 13.09 -28.09 -19.04
CA HIS A 543 12.71 -28.97 -17.96
C HIS A 543 11.23 -29.39 -18.12
N GLY A 544 10.97 -30.28 -19.09
CA GLY A 544 9.62 -30.64 -19.53
C GLY A 544 8.70 -31.15 -18.42
N ALA A 545 9.23 -31.88 -17.43
CA ALA A 545 8.45 -32.37 -16.28
C ALA A 545 7.87 -31.25 -15.42
N PHE A 546 8.46 -30.04 -15.47
CA PHE A 546 8.06 -28.87 -14.69
C PHE A 546 7.54 -27.72 -15.52
N GLN A 547 7.41 -27.89 -16.84
CA GLN A 547 6.95 -26.85 -17.78
C GLN A 547 7.75 -25.54 -17.68
N THR A 548 9.05 -25.66 -17.46
CA THR A 548 10.02 -24.57 -17.35
C THR A 548 11.07 -24.67 -18.43
N ALA A 549 11.56 -23.53 -18.88
CA ALA A 549 12.74 -23.42 -19.71
C ALA A 549 13.70 -22.37 -19.15
N ALA A 550 14.98 -22.62 -19.25
CA ALA A 550 16.02 -21.69 -18.85
C ALA A 550 16.80 -21.22 -20.07
N LEU A 551 17.04 -19.91 -20.16
CA LEU A 551 17.98 -19.31 -21.09
C LEU A 551 19.23 -18.89 -20.31
N LEU A 552 20.39 -19.37 -20.77
CA LEU A 552 21.66 -19.16 -20.12
C LEU A 552 22.63 -18.43 -21.07
N TRP A 553 23.09 -17.26 -20.67
CA TRP A 553 24.26 -16.59 -21.25
C TRP A 553 25.48 -16.93 -20.40
N HIS A 554 26.60 -17.20 -21.04
CA HIS A 554 27.84 -17.54 -20.36
C HIS A 554 28.96 -16.64 -20.86
N ASN A 555 29.51 -15.79 -19.98
CA ASN A 555 30.56 -14.81 -20.30
C ASN A 555 30.21 -13.96 -21.54
N ASP A 556 28.94 -13.58 -21.67
CA ASP A 556 28.46 -12.69 -22.71
C ASP A 556 29.00 -11.27 -22.50
N PRO A 557 29.43 -10.55 -23.57
CA PRO A 557 30.01 -9.21 -23.43
C PRO A 557 29.06 -8.17 -22.83
N GLU A 558 27.75 -8.34 -23.04
CA GLU A 558 26.73 -7.37 -22.60
C GLU A 558 25.91 -7.86 -21.40
N LEU A 559 25.64 -9.17 -21.30
CA LEU A 559 24.77 -9.78 -20.30
C LEU A 559 25.54 -10.58 -19.24
N ASP A 560 26.88 -10.71 -19.38
CA ASP A 560 27.73 -11.52 -18.49
C ASP A 560 27.22 -12.98 -18.41
N SER A 561 27.12 -13.52 -17.23
CA SER A 561 26.50 -14.83 -16.97
C SER A 561 25.10 -14.64 -16.42
N LEU A 562 24.14 -14.39 -17.33
CA LEU A 562 22.74 -14.21 -17.01
C LEU A 562 21.99 -15.54 -17.12
N TRP A 563 21.16 -15.83 -16.10
CA TRP A 563 20.24 -16.96 -16.08
C TRP A 563 18.80 -16.43 -16.05
N VAL A 564 17.98 -16.89 -17.00
CA VAL A 564 16.58 -16.48 -17.11
C VAL A 564 15.70 -17.72 -17.14
N ASP A 565 15.02 -18.00 -16.03
CA ASP A 565 14.02 -19.06 -15.92
C ASP A 565 12.66 -18.55 -16.37
N ILE A 566 12.01 -19.25 -17.30
CA ILE A 566 10.68 -18.94 -17.80
C ILE A 566 9.77 -20.13 -17.54
N ALA A 567 8.78 -19.92 -16.70
CA ALA A 567 7.79 -20.93 -16.34
C ALA A 567 6.38 -20.54 -16.79
N THR A 568 5.56 -21.54 -17.09
CA THR A 568 4.10 -21.33 -17.09
C THR A 568 3.62 -21.28 -15.65
N ALA A 569 2.70 -20.35 -15.33
CA ALA A 569 2.10 -20.23 -14.00
C ALA A 569 1.53 -21.59 -13.57
N ARG A 570 1.89 -22.05 -12.38
CA ARG A 570 1.57 -23.42 -11.94
C ARG A 570 1.30 -23.51 -10.46
N THR A 571 0.60 -24.56 -10.06
CA THR A 571 0.50 -25.04 -8.68
C THR A 571 1.35 -26.28 -8.46
N GLU A 572 1.76 -26.52 -7.22
CA GLU A 572 2.53 -27.68 -6.79
C GLU A 572 1.76 -28.43 -5.71
N PHE A 573 1.76 -29.75 -5.80
CA PHE A 573 1.16 -30.63 -4.80
C PHE A 573 2.16 -31.71 -4.40
N TYR A 574 2.35 -31.88 -3.10
CA TYR A 574 3.22 -32.89 -2.52
C TYR A 574 2.37 -34.09 -2.10
N PRO A 575 2.45 -35.26 -2.79
CA PRO A 575 1.64 -36.45 -2.46
C PRO A 575 1.88 -36.98 -1.04
N TYR A 576 3.10 -36.80 -0.53
CA TYR A 576 3.53 -37.11 0.83
C TYR A 576 4.67 -36.18 1.22
N PRO A 577 4.99 -36.04 2.53
CA PRO A 577 6.09 -35.18 2.98
C PRO A 577 7.40 -35.49 2.25
N ALA A 578 8.11 -34.41 1.83
CA ALA A 578 9.38 -34.50 1.10
C ALA A 578 9.35 -35.18 -0.30
N ALA A 579 8.18 -35.43 -0.85
CA ALA A 579 8.02 -35.97 -2.21
C ALA A 579 8.50 -34.97 -3.28
N ASN A 580 8.64 -35.46 -4.52
CA ASN A 580 8.65 -34.55 -5.67
C ASN A 580 7.25 -33.96 -5.88
N PRO A 581 7.14 -32.65 -6.11
CA PRO A 581 5.83 -32.07 -6.38
C PRO A 581 5.28 -32.53 -7.72
N VAL A 582 3.98 -32.76 -7.76
CA VAL A 582 3.21 -32.86 -8.99
C VAL A 582 2.79 -31.45 -9.37
N VAL A 583 3.09 -31.03 -10.60
CA VAL A 583 2.84 -29.66 -11.10
C VAL A 583 1.68 -29.67 -12.08
N GLU A 584 0.86 -28.61 -12.05
CA GLU A 584 -0.22 -28.38 -12.99
C GLU A 584 -0.31 -26.87 -13.31
N ALA A 585 -0.65 -26.53 -14.56
CA ALA A 585 -0.84 -25.13 -14.95
C ALA A 585 -1.95 -24.48 -14.12
N SER A 586 -1.73 -23.22 -13.71
CA SER A 586 -2.63 -22.47 -12.83
C SER A 586 -2.45 -20.97 -13.02
N SER A 587 -3.09 -20.14 -12.19
CA SER A 587 -2.95 -18.68 -12.22
C SER A 587 -1.67 -18.20 -11.53
N ILE A 588 -1.25 -16.95 -11.82
CA ILE A 588 -0.12 -16.29 -11.14
C ILE A 588 -0.26 -16.31 -9.61
N ARG A 589 -1.47 -16.13 -9.08
CA ARG A 589 -1.72 -16.19 -7.63
C ARG A 589 -1.35 -17.55 -7.03
N GLN A 590 -1.69 -18.64 -7.71
CA GLN A 590 -1.34 -19.99 -7.26
C GLN A 590 0.16 -20.25 -7.40
N ASP A 591 0.80 -19.72 -8.44
CA ASP A 591 2.25 -19.80 -8.59
C ASP A 591 2.97 -19.07 -7.44
N LEU A 592 2.50 -17.91 -7.05
CA LEU A 592 3.05 -17.19 -5.90
C LEU A 592 2.79 -17.92 -4.57
N TYR A 593 1.61 -18.55 -4.39
CA TYR A 593 1.26 -19.26 -3.17
C TYR A 593 2.18 -20.46 -2.87
N ARG A 594 2.71 -21.14 -3.89
CA ARG A 594 3.64 -22.28 -3.73
C ARG A 594 5.07 -21.87 -3.32
N ARG A 595 5.43 -20.58 -3.36
CA ARG A 595 6.80 -20.06 -3.21
C ARG A 595 7.24 -19.96 -1.76
N GLY A 596 7.06 -20.76 -0.88
CA GLY A 596 7.65 -20.89 0.46
C GLY A 596 7.56 -19.66 1.38
N PHE A 597 8.03 -18.46 0.98
CA PHE A 597 8.11 -17.27 1.82
C PHE A 597 7.44 -16.07 1.17
N THR A 598 6.80 -15.23 1.99
CA THR A 598 6.08 -14.02 1.56
C THR A 598 6.94 -13.06 0.75
N ILE A 599 8.19 -12.82 1.18
CA ILE A 599 9.15 -11.92 0.51
C ILE A 599 9.55 -12.37 -0.90
N ASN A 600 9.30 -13.61 -1.27
CA ASN A 600 9.52 -14.16 -2.62
C ASN A 600 8.21 -14.44 -3.36
N ALA A 601 7.07 -14.10 -2.77
CA ALA A 601 5.74 -14.29 -3.34
C ALA A 601 5.14 -12.97 -3.85
N ILE A 602 5.99 -12.09 -4.35
CA ILE A 602 5.64 -10.82 -4.98
C ILE A 602 5.90 -10.96 -6.48
N ALA A 603 4.99 -10.45 -7.30
CA ALA A 603 5.15 -10.41 -8.75
C ALA A 603 5.07 -8.98 -9.28
N LEU A 604 5.83 -8.70 -10.32
CA LEU A 604 5.81 -7.45 -11.06
C LEU A 604 5.33 -7.74 -12.48
N ARG A 605 4.22 -7.16 -12.88
CA ARG A 605 3.67 -7.34 -14.21
C ARG A 605 4.48 -6.58 -15.26
N LEU A 606 4.87 -7.26 -16.33
CA LEU A 606 5.64 -6.66 -17.42
C LEU A 606 4.78 -6.28 -18.63
N THR A 607 3.58 -6.86 -18.77
CA THR A 607 2.69 -6.71 -19.94
C THR A 607 1.59 -5.67 -19.73
N SER A 608 1.22 -4.97 -20.82
CA SER A 608 0.09 -4.02 -20.85
C SER A 608 -1.26 -4.71 -20.53
N PRO A 609 -2.31 -3.97 -20.08
CA PRO A 609 -2.35 -2.52 -19.83
C PRO A 609 -1.82 -2.12 -18.43
N ARG A 610 -1.44 -3.06 -17.58
CA ARG A 610 -1.00 -2.83 -16.19
C ARG A 610 0.48 -3.12 -16.00
N ALA A 611 1.32 -2.80 -16.98
CA ALA A 611 2.76 -2.96 -16.86
C ALA A 611 3.31 -2.08 -15.73
N GLY A 612 4.15 -2.67 -14.85
CA GLY A 612 4.67 -2.01 -13.65
C GLY A 612 3.83 -2.28 -12.38
N GLU A 613 2.67 -2.94 -12.49
CA GLU A 613 1.84 -3.31 -11.33
C GLU A 613 2.54 -4.38 -10.47
N LEU A 614 2.67 -4.10 -9.16
CA LEU A 614 3.12 -5.08 -8.17
C LEU A 614 1.93 -5.87 -7.62
N LEU A 615 2.01 -7.19 -7.71
CA LEU A 615 1.04 -8.10 -7.13
C LEU A 615 1.61 -8.70 -5.85
N ASP A 616 1.10 -8.25 -4.71
CA ASP A 616 1.41 -8.79 -3.39
C ASP A 616 0.14 -9.33 -2.72
N PHE A 617 -0.12 -10.62 -2.92
CA PHE A 617 -1.30 -11.27 -2.35
C PHE A 617 -1.13 -11.73 -0.90
N PHE A 618 0.10 -11.69 -0.37
CA PHE A 618 0.47 -12.39 0.86
C PHE A 618 1.21 -11.51 1.86
N GLY A 619 1.29 -10.19 1.62
CA GLY A 619 1.94 -9.24 2.52
C GLY A 619 3.47 -9.27 2.49
N GLY A 620 4.07 -9.70 1.39
CA GLY A 620 5.52 -9.76 1.23
C GLY A 620 6.20 -8.40 1.31
N LEU A 621 5.56 -7.34 0.86
CA LEU A 621 6.05 -5.96 0.97
C LEU A 621 6.14 -5.50 2.42
N LEU A 622 5.12 -5.80 3.23
CA LEU A 622 5.12 -5.49 4.66
C LEU A 622 6.24 -6.26 5.38
N ASP A 623 6.43 -7.53 5.04
CA ASP A 623 7.50 -8.34 5.64
C ASP A 623 8.91 -7.88 5.21
N LEU A 624 9.08 -7.38 3.98
CA LEU A 624 10.33 -6.73 3.53
C LEU A 624 10.63 -5.47 4.33
N GLN A 625 9.62 -4.60 4.54
CA GLN A 625 9.75 -3.39 5.33
C GLN A 625 10.04 -3.70 6.81
N ALA A 626 9.35 -4.69 7.37
CA ALA A 626 9.54 -5.15 8.75
C ALA A 626 10.81 -5.99 8.94
N LYS A 627 11.54 -6.30 7.85
CA LYS A 627 12.74 -7.17 7.86
C LYS A 627 12.45 -8.54 8.47
N GLN A 628 11.33 -9.16 8.08
CA GLN A 628 10.88 -10.44 8.58
C GLN A 628 10.88 -11.53 7.50
N ILE A 629 11.19 -12.76 7.90
CA ILE A 629 11.03 -13.97 7.09
C ILE A 629 9.78 -14.69 7.58
N ARG A 630 8.72 -14.64 6.79
CA ARG A 630 7.43 -15.28 7.06
C ARG A 630 7.14 -16.36 6.03
N VAL A 631 6.69 -17.52 6.49
CA VAL A 631 6.25 -18.61 5.64
C VAL A 631 4.82 -18.38 5.13
N LEU A 632 4.51 -18.84 3.91
CA LEU A 632 3.19 -18.63 3.30
C LEU A 632 2.08 -19.49 3.91
N HIS A 633 2.39 -20.73 4.35
CA HIS A 633 1.40 -21.64 4.93
C HIS A 633 1.99 -22.58 5.98
N VAL A 634 1.13 -23.02 6.90
CA VAL A 634 1.48 -23.79 8.09
C VAL A 634 2.25 -25.07 7.76
N ASN A 635 1.82 -25.79 6.73
CA ASN A 635 2.38 -27.10 6.36
C ASN A 635 3.67 -27.00 5.53
N SER A 636 4.14 -25.80 5.25
CA SER A 636 5.25 -25.56 4.33
C SER A 636 6.52 -26.35 4.67
N PHE A 637 6.84 -26.45 5.96
CA PHE A 637 8.01 -27.17 6.43
C PHE A 637 7.79 -28.68 6.53
N ILE A 638 6.54 -29.11 6.69
CA ILE A 638 6.14 -30.54 6.64
C ILE A 638 6.25 -31.06 5.21
N GLU A 639 5.79 -30.27 4.23
CA GLU A 639 5.85 -30.61 2.81
C GLU A 639 7.29 -30.67 2.28
N ASP A 640 8.12 -29.69 2.65
CA ASP A 640 9.53 -29.60 2.24
C ASP A 640 10.41 -29.07 3.36
N PRO A 641 11.12 -29.94 4.11
CA PRO A 641 12.01 -29.53 5.19
C PRO A 641 13.19 -28.66 4.72
N THR A 642 13.56 -28.72 3.43
CA THR A 642 14.65 -27.88 2.90
C THR A 642 14.32 -26.38 2.97
N ARG A 643 13.04 -26.05 3.04
CA ARG A 643 12.58 -24.66 3.23
C ARG A 643 13.05 -24.08 4.57
N ILE A 644 13.33 -24.88 5.61
CA ILE A 644 13.92 -24.41 6.88
C ILE A 644 15.29 -23.82 6.59
N TYR A 645 16.13 -24.54 5.88
CA TYR A 645 17.50 -24.10 5.53
C TYR A 645 17.48 -22.88 4.62
N ARG A 646 16.56 -22.84 3.69
CA ARG A 646 16.33 -21.67 2.82
C ARG A 646 15.90 -20.45 3.61
N GLY A 647 14.99 -20.59 4.57
CA GLY A 647 14.54 -19.52 5.48
C GLY A 647 15.69 -18.97 6.32
N VAL A 648 16.50 -19.84 6.91
CA VAL A 648 17.70 -19.47 7.66
C VAL A 648 18.70 -18.73 6.77
N ARG A 649 18.94 -19.22 5.55
CA ARG A 649 19.82 -18.58 4.58
C ARG A 649 19.35 -17.17 4.24
N PHE A 650 18.06 -16.96 4.03
CA PHE A 650 17.50 -15.63 3.78
C PHE A 650 17.59 -14.73 5.02
N ALA A 651 17.25 -15.22 6.21
CA ALA A 651 17.33 -14.46 7.44
C ALA A 651 18.74 -13.91 7.67
N VAL A 652 19.75 -14.74 7.54
CA VAL A 652 21.14 -14.32 7.77
C VAL A 652 21.70 -13.48 6.61
N ARG A 653 21.35 -13.81 5.35
CA ARG A 653 21.83 -13.06 4.18
C ARG A 653 21.34 -11.61 4.18
N PHE A 654 20.09 -11.38 4.56
CA PHE A 654 19.47 -10.05 4.51
C PHE A 654 19.50 -9.33 5.86
N GLY A 655 19.95 -10.00 6.93
CA GLY A 655 19.87 -9.46 8.29
C GLY A 655 18.44 -9.35 8.80
N PHE A 656 17.54 -10.24 8.34
CA PHE A 656 16.14 -10.31 8.72
C PHE A 656 15.92 -11.29 9.87
N GLN A 657 14.83 -11.08 10.62
CA GLN A 657 14.43 -11.99 11.69
C GLN A 657 13.40 -13.00 11.16
N ILE A 658 13.44 -14.23 11.68
CA ILE A 658 12.36 -15.18 11.42
C ILE A 658 11.16 -14.75 12.26
N GLU A 659 9.99 -14.64 11.61
CA GLU A 659 8.76 -14.24 12.28
C GLU A 659 8.36 -15.29 13.33
N PRO A 660 7.87 -14.91 14.54
CA PRO A 660 7.65 -15.83 15.66
C PRO A 660 6.74 -17.02 15.35
N GLN A 661 5.67 -16.82 14.58
CA GLN A 661 4.78 -17.90 14.18
C GLN A 661 5.45 -18.85 13.18
N THR A 662 6.28 -18.33 12.29
CA THR A 662 7.10 -19.12 11.37
C THR A 662 8.12 -19.97 12.13
N GLU A 663 8.76 -19.41 13.16
CA GLU A 663 9.65 -20.17 14.06
C GLU A 663 8.88 -21.29 14.78
N ALA A 664 7.68 -21.01 15.27
CA ALA A 664 6.84 -22.03 15.91
C ALA A 664 6.51 -23.18 14.94
N TYR A 665 6.22 -22.90 13.66
CA TYR A 665 5.99 -23.93 12.64
C TYR A 665 7.24 -24.75 12.33
N ILE A 666 8.42 -24.12 12.30
CA ILE A 666 9.70 -24.84 12.12
C ILE A 666 9.90 -25.81 13.29
N ARG A 667 9.79 -25.36 14.53
CA ARG A 667 9.96 -26.19 15.73
C ARG A 667 8.92 -27.31 15.77
N TYR A 668 7.68 -27.03 15.42
CA TYR A 668 6.63 -28.06 15.34
C TYR A 668 6.97 -29.12 14.29
N ALA A 669 7.39 -28.75 13.10
CA ALA A 669 7.73 -29.68 12.04
C ALA A 669 8.89 -30.61 12.43
N ILE A 670 9.92 -30.06 13.09
CA ILE A 670 11.09 -30.83 13.58
C ILE A 670 10.64 -31.80 14.69
N ASN A 671 9.90 -31.32 15.70
CA ASN A 671 9.51 -32.12 16.86
C ASN A 671 8.40 -33.14 16.56
N SER A 672 7.70 -33.02 15.46
CA SER A 672 6.61 -33.92 15.07
C SER A 672 7.08 -35.34 14.72
N GLY A 673 8.39 -35.56 14.52
CA GLY A 673 8.97 -36.83 14.08
C GLY A 673 8.53 -37.24 12.67
N ILE A 674 7.94 -36.34 11.90
CA ILE A 674 7.42 -36.64 10.54
C ILE A 674 8.57 -37.03 9.60
N TYR A 675 9.72 -36.39 9.75
CA TYR A 675 10.89 -36.68 8.91
C TYR A 675 11.46 -38.07 9.14
N ASP A 676 11.54 -38.52 10.41
CA ASP A 676 12.02 -39.85 10.78
C ASP A 676 11.06 -40.93 10.28
N ARG A 677 9.74 -40.72 10.43
CA ARG A 677 8.71 -41.63 9.92
C ARG A 677 8.73 -41.74 8.39
N THR A 678 8.93 -40.64 7.69
CA THR A 678 9.01 -40.61 6.23
C THR A 678 10.27 -41.31 5.73
N ALA A 679 11.40 -41.13 6.41
CA ALA A 679 12.66 -41.82 6.10
C ALA A 679 12.55 -43.34 6.31
N GLN A 680 11.82 -43.81 7.32
CA GLN A 680 11.60 -45.23 7.59
C GLN A 680 10.61 -45.88 6.62
N GLN A 681 9.58 -45.16 6.19
CA GLN A 681 8.53 -45.70 5.30
C GLN A 681 8.92 -45.67 3.81
N ASN A 682 9.72 -44.69 3.39
CA ASN A 682 10.16 -44.51 2.01
C ASN A 682 11.69 -44.59 1.92
N SER A 683 12.24 -45.77 1.69
CA SER A 683 13.69 -46.00 1.51
C SER A 683 14.28 -45.29 0.27
N LYS A 684 13.50 -44.45 -0.45
CA LYS A 684 13.91 -43.69 -1.65
C LYS A 684 13.34 -42.31 -1.66
N THR A 685 13.99 -41.37 -0.94
CA THR A 685 13.79 -39.92 -1.14
C THR A 685 15.05 -39.21 -1.68
N PRO A 686 15.59 -39.66 -2.84
CA PRO A 686 16.84 -39.07 -3.39
C PRO A 686 16.70 -37.59 -3.69
N ALA A 687 15.49 -37.13 -3.99
CA ALA A 687 15.22 -35.70 -4.24
C ALA A 687 15.38 -34.82 -3.00
N LEU A 688 14.98 -35.32 -1.82
CA LEU A 688 15.17 -34.58 -0.56
C LEU A 688 16.64 -34.40 -0.24
N GLN A 689 17.43 -35.49 -0.34
CA GLN A 689 18.87 -35.47 -0.09
C GLN A 689 19.60 -34.50 -1.02
N THR A 690 19.25 -34.52 -2.31
CA THR A 690 19.83 -33.63 -3.32
C THR A 690 19.50 -32.17 -3.01
N ARG A 691 18.24 -31.87 -2.67
CA ARG A 691 17.82 -30.48 -2.32
C ARG A 691 18.48 -30.01 -1.02
N LEU A 692 18.53 -30.85 -0.01
CA LEU A 692 19.19 -30.55 1.26
C LEU A 692 20.68 -30.26 1.08
N LYS A 693 21.38 -31.10 0.32
CA LYS A 693 22.79 -30.92 -0.03
C LYS A 693 22.99 -29.57 -0.75
N THR A 694 22.12 -29.20 -1.65
CA THR A 694 22.19 -27.93 -2.38
C THR A 694 22.03 -26.74 -1.43
N GLU A 695 21.03 -26.71 -0.53
CA GLU A 695 20.84 -25.63 0.43
C GLU A 695 22.02 -25.56 1.45
N LEU A 696 22.53 -26.71 1.93
CA LEU A 696 23.72 -26.74 2.78
C LEU A 696 24.96 -26.22 2.08
N LYS A 697 25.14 -26.58 0.79
CA LYS A 697 26.22 -26.02 -0.02
C LYS A 697 26.14 -24.50 -0.05
N HIS A 698 24.98 -23.93 -0.39
CA HIS A 698 24.78 -22.48 -0.42
C HIS A 698 25.04 -21.80 0.93
N ILE A 699 24.67 -22.45 2.05
CA ILE A 699 24.95 -21.93 3.37
C ILE A 699 26.47 -21.97 3.67
N LEU A 700 27.12 -23.11 3.40
CA LEU A 700 28.53 -23.34 3.76
C LEU A 700 29.51 -22.60 2.82
N GLU A 701 29.11 -22.22 1.60
CA GLU A 701 29.88 -21.36 0.70
C GLU A 701 29.81 -19.88 1.09
N ALA A 702 28.71 -19.47 1.71
CA ALA A 702 28.45 -18.06 1.99
C ALA A 702 29.37 -17.49 3.11
N PRO A 703 29.70 -16.20 3.05
CA PRO A 703 30.50 -15.57 4.11
C PRO A 703 29.85 -15.58 5.49
N TYR A 704 28.53 -15.73 5.52
CA TYR A 704 27.71 -15.77 6.75
C TYR A 704 27.43 -17.19 7.29
N TRP A 705 28.15 -18.22 6.81
CA TRP A 705 27.90 -19.62 7.17
C TRP A 705 27.87 -19.89 8.69
N LYS A 706 28.70 -19.19 9.48
CA LYS A 706 28.72 -19.35 10.94
C LYS A 706 27.40 -18.95 11.59
N ALA A 707 26.90 -17.77 11.26
CA ALA A 707 25.64 -17.26 11.77
C ALA A 707 24.47 -18.15 11.33
N ALA A 708 24.52 -18.69 10.10
CA ALA A 708 23.53 -19.61 9.60
C ALA A 708 23.54 -20.94 10.37
N LEU A 709 24.70 -21.54 10.64
CA LEU A 709 24.80 -22.75 11.47
C LEU A 709 24.31 -22.52 12.90
N GLN A 710 24.62 -21.37 13.51
CA GLN A 710 24.13 -21.02 14.85
C GLN A 710 22.60 -20.90 14.86
N LEU A 711 22.02 -20.28 13.84
CA LEU A 711 20.57 -20.15 13.74
C LEU A 711 19.90 -21.51 13.50
N LEU A 712 20.49 -22.39 12.67
CA LEU A 712 20.01 -23.76 12.47
C LEU A 712 20.04 -24.58 13.76
N ASP A 713 21.11 -24.44 14.57
CA ASP A 713 21.23 -25.11 15.87
C ASP A 713 20.17 -24.61 16.86
N ASN A 714 20.00 -23.29 16.97
CA ASN A 714 19.01 -22.66 17.83
C ASN A 714 17.56 -23.09 17.50
N LEU A 715 17.26 -23.32 16.22
CA LEU A 715 15.98 -23.84 15.76
C LEU A 715 15.84 -25.37 15.95
N GLY A 716 16.92 -26.09 16.25
CA GLY A 716 16.98 -27.55 16.28
C GLY A 716 17.06 -28.20 14.90
N ALA A 717 17.28 -27.41 13.84
CA ALA A 717 17.23 -27.87 12.45
C ALA A 717 18.46 -28.73 12.06
N LEU A 718 19.55 -28.70 12.79
CA LEU A 718 20.68 -29.61 12.57
C LEU A 718 20.28 -31.08 12.78
N GLN A 719 19.27 -31.35 13.61
CA GLN A 719 18.74 -32.71 13.83
C GLN A 719 18.07 -33.29 12.57
N CYS A 720 17.63 -32.45 11.60
CA CYS A 720 17.14 -32.93 10.32
C CYS A 720 18.25 -33.52 9.43
N ILE A 721 19.52 -33.17 9.69
CA ILE A 721 20.69 -33.78 9.02
C ILE A 721 21.01 -35.12 9.71
N HIS A 722 21.20 -35.06 11.02
CA HIS A 722 21.38 -36.23 11.87
C HIS A 722 20.88 -35.97 13.31
N PRO A 723 20.13 -36.89 13.94
CA PRO A 723 19.52 -36.66 15.26
C PRO A 723 20.50 -36.26 16.38
N THR A 724 21.75 -36.69 16.26
CA THR A 724 22.80 -36.38 17.27
C THR A 724 23.62 -35.13 16.94
N LEU A 725 23.41 -34.51 15.78
CA LEU A 725 24.19 -33.35 15.36
C LEU A 725 23.77 -32.11 16.14
N LYS A 726 24.75 -31.50 16.81
CA LYS A 726 24.63 -30.22 17.53
C LYS A 726 25.84 -29.37 17.24
N LEU A 727 25.68 -28.07 17.29
CA LEU A 727 26.79 -27.12 17.15
C LEU A 727 27.42 -26.83 18.51
N ASP A 728 28.17 -27.79 19.02
CA ASP A 728 28.90 -27.65 20.29
C ASP A 728 30.22 -26.86 20.15
N GLU A 729 30.86 -26.55 21.24
CA GLU A 729 32.10 -25.77 21.24
C GLU A 729 33.26 -26.47 20.51
N GLU A 730 33.27 -27.80 20.53
CA GLU A 730 34.30 -28.59 19.84
C GLU A 730 34.15 -28.50 18.32
N LEU A 731 32.93 -28.68 17.79
CA LEU A 731 32.66 -28.52 16.33
C LEU A 731 32.96 -27.09 15.90
N LEU A 732 32.56 -26.09 16.69
CA LEU A 732 32.88 -24.69 16.40
C LEU A 732 34.40 -24.44 16.39
N ARG A 733 35.13 -25.06 17.30
CA ARG A 733 36.58 -24.96 17.35
C ARG A 733 37.23 -25.59 16.11
N GLN A 734 36.77 -26.77 15.72
CA GLN A 734 37.24 -27.47 14.51
C GLN A 734 36.98 -26.65 13.23
N LEU A 735 35.79 -26.10 13.08
CA LEU A 735 35.45 -25.24 11.93
C LEU A 735 36.26 -23.94 11.89
N ARG A 736 36.52 -23.33 13.06
CA ARG A 736 37.41 -22.13 13.14
C ARG A 736 38.86 -22.46 12.77
N LEU A 737 39.35 -23.63 13.22
CA LEU A 737 40.70 -24.08 12.85
C LEU A 737 40.80 -24.35 11.36
N LEU A 738 39.83 -25.06 10.80
CA LEU A 738 39.72 -25.30 9.36
C LEU A 738 39.75 -23.98 8.56
N GLU A 739 38.97 -22.98 9.00
CA GLU A 739 38.97 -21.69 8.33
C GLU A 739 40.32 -20.97 8.38
N ARG A 740 41.02 -21.05 9.51
CA ARG A 740 42.38 -20.51 9.65
C ARG A 740 43.35 -21.23 8.73
N CYS A 741 43.28 -22.56 8.65
CA CYS A 741 44.12 -23.37 7.75
C CYS A 741 43.85 -23.01 6.30
N LEU A 742 42.57 -22.93 5.87
CA LEU A 742 42.20 -22.55 4.54
C LEU A 742 42.72 -21.16 4.17
N LYS A 743 42.55 -20.16 5.02
CA LYS A 743 43.07 -18.80 4.81
C LYS A 743 44.60 -18.74 4.71
N ARG A 744 45.32 -19.62 5.42
CA ARG A 744 46.77 -19.62 5.49
C ARG A 744 47.43 -20.42 4.36
N PHE A 745 46.83 -21.53 3.97
CA PHE A 745 47.47 -22.51 3.05
C PHE A 745 46.81 -22.58 1.67
N ASP A 746 45.51 -22.23 1.56
CA ASP A 746 44.80 -22.21 0.26
C ASP A 746 44.67 -20.78 -0.27
N THR A 747 45.82 -20.11 -0.48
CA THR A 747 45.87 -18.74 -0.99
C THR A 747 45.36 -18.60 -2.42
N GLN A 748 45.37 -19.69 -3.19
CA GLN A 748 44.86 -19.75 -4.57
C GLN A 748 43.38 -20.18 -4.65
N GLN A 749 42.72 -20.42 -3.50
CA GLN A 749 41.36 -20.93 -3.41
C GLN A 749 41.12 -22.19 -4.27
N SER A 750 42.10 -23.07 -4.30
CA SER A 750 42.07 -24.31 -5.07
C SER A 750 41.21 -25.40 -4.44
N LEU A 751 40.92 -25.28 -3.13
CA LEU A 751 40.13 -26.26 -2.38
C LEU A 751 38.66 -25.85 -2.35
N ILE A 752 37.79 -26.84 -2.45
CA ILE A 752 36.34 -26.62 -2.38
C ILE A 752 35.93 -26.46 -0.92
N GLN A 753 35.98 -25.22 -0.44
CA GLN A 753 35.84 -24.86 0.99
C GLN A 753 34.55 -25.38 1.63
N TRP A 754 33.40 -25.35 0.91
CA TRP A 754 32.15 -25.84 1.48
C TRP A 754 32.18 -27.36 1.73
N GLN A 755 32.85 -28.14 0.88
CA GLN A 755 33.02 -29.58 1.08
C GLN A 755 33.84 -29.88 2.31
N MET A 756 34.95 -29.17 2.52
CA MET A 756 35.77 -29.35 3.70
C MET A 756 35.02 -28.97 4.99
N ARG A 757 34.18 -27.92 4.97
CA ARG A 757 33.32 -27.58 6.10
C ARG A 757 32.26 -28.67 6.34
N LEU A 758 31.66 -29.22 5.29
CA LEU A 758 30.71 -30.34 5.40
C LEU A 758 31.38 -31.59 5.93
N GLU A 759 32.56 -31.94 5.45
CA GLU A 759 33.36 -33.08 5.94
C GLU A 759 33.73 -32.93 7.42
N ALA A 760 34.08 -31.72 7.86
CA ALA A 760 34.33 -31.45 9.30
C ALA A 760 33.06 -31.67 10.15
N ILE A 761 31.89 -31.26 9.65
CA ILE A 761 30.60 -31.51 10.31
C ILE A 761 30.29 -33.01 10.39
N ILE A 762 30.49 -33.75 9.28
CA ILE A 762 30.30 -35.21 9.25
C ILE A 762 31.30 -35.93 10.15
N ALA A 763 32.58 -35.50 10.16
CA ALA A 763 33.63 -36.10 10.99
C ALA A 763 33.35 -35.92 12.49
N HIS A 764 32.58 -34.92 12.89
CA HIS A 764 32.15 -34.72 14.27
C HIS A 764 31.11 -35.76 14.74
N LEU A 765 30.38 -36.40 13.80
CA LEU A 765 29.49 -37.50 14.15
C LEU A 765 30.26 -38.76 14.58
N ALA A 766 29.62 -39.59 15.41
CA ALA A 766 30.19 -40.87 15.78
C ALA A 766 30.50 -41.73 14.54
N PRO A 767 31.59 -42.51 14.55
CA PRO A 767 32.05 -43.29 13.37
C PRO A 767 30.97 -44.11 12.66
N GLU A 768 30.06 -44.69 13.44
CA GLU A 768 28.94 -45.50 12.95
C GLU A 768 27.89 -44.76 12.16
N TYR A 769 27.86 -43.42 12.23
CA TYR A 769 26.88 -42.58 11.55
C TYR A 769 27.45 -41.84 10.34
N ARG A 770 28.79 -41.77 10.19
CA ARG A 770 29.45 -40.96 9.13
C ARG A 770 29.09 -41.42 7.70
N GLY A 771 28.79 -42.66 7.52
CA GLY A 771 28.39 -43.22 6.21
C GLY A 771 26.88 -43.08 5.91
N LYS A 772 26.08 -42.55 6.83
CA LYS A 772 24.64 -42.38 6.67
C LYS A 772 24.21 -40.95 6.28
N VAL A 773 25.11 -40.02 6.34
CA VAL A 773 24.97 -38.61 5.97
C VAL A 773 25.76 -38.33 4.68
#